data_38f0b8f9c021145113ec5c38c2e46d28
#
_entry.id   38f0b8f9c021145113ec5c38c2e46d28
#
_cell.length_a   1.000
_cell.length_b   1.000
_cell.length_c   1.000
_cell.angle_alpha   90.00
_cell.angle_beta   90.00
_cell.angle_gamma   90.00
#
_symmetry.space_group_name_H-M   'P 1'
#
loop_
_entity.id
_entity.type
_entity.pdbx_description
1 polymer ?
#
loop_
_entity_poly.entity_id
_entity_poly.type
_entity_poly.pdbx_seq_one_letter_code
_entity_poly.pdbx_strand_id
1 'polypeptide(L)'
;MKINKLFIPALLSPLMLVGCADWEDWSYNVEKPQTIAEYEYLNDYSPIKDYLDRSAHPNFKVGVALEASQFNNQGPLYRLAAYNFDEIVAGNAMKMASCVNDQGAMDFGTVTSFVSNAEQAGLTVYGHTLAWHEQQPKKWLEKLMADKELDIDPNEKIERELKTQSYEGLTKFPFFVMGYEPEIINGVLTSNCSDWHQYFVIDGISGLEEGQTYKVTAMIRASKEHTINVQFGNWGQLAEAKMKVGTEWKECSVEFQCPPTATGFTIFQPGDFDGTIEIQWVRVSKLETPTMEVEQEVKYHTYTDGPFPYFPMGCEPPVVDGCIHFVPTGDWSQFFCLPGDENPLTPGEYAVYVEIKSSKAGSIKLTVQNGWGGDAENFTGNVALKEGWTTSSFRMKLEQGGNYDMILKPETFDATLDLKSITIKKIVKMNSIPLTPEEKKDTLVWAMNKWCQGMIQATQGKVKAWDLINEAVSGGGNVHGGIYALQSETNVSPEDAARCFYWQDYFSPEEYGPIVEKAARDAYASVEGANPSDLLLFVNDYNLESDWDQNHKVKSLVEWIKIWEAKGKELGWNTKIDGIGTQMHISYYENEQIQQSKKNAIENMFKIMAASGKLVRVSELDMGYVDANGKTVTTEMLQKLPIAERLAKEKAMGDFYKWIIQKYFEIVPTAQQYGITQWCITDSPADSGWRKGEPVGLWTLDYQRKPAYAGFAEGLQGKDYQK
;
A
#
# COMPACT_ATOMS: atom_id res chain seq x y z
N MET A 1 88.40 10.72 -14.81
CA MET A 1 89.76 10.56 -14.23
C MET A 1 89.89 9.11 -13.77
N LYS A 2 90.60 8.35 -14.58
CA LYS A 2 91.76 7.46 -14.32
C LYS A 2 91.55 6.51 -13.09
N ILE A 3 91.31 5.18 -13.33
CA ILE A 3 92.32 4.10 -13.37
C ILE A 3 92.72 3.70 -11.90
N ASN A 4 92.58 2.44 -11.47
CA ASN A 4 93.50 1.40 -11.80
C ASN A 4 92.99 -0.02 -11.39
N LYS A 5 93.37 -1.00 -12.27
CA LYS A 5 93.30 -2.44 -12.10
C LYS A 5 94.37 -2.92 -11.07
N LEU A 6 94.03 -3.96 -10.33
CA LEU A 6 95.03 -4.91 -9.86
C LEU A 6 94.53 -6.33 -9.96
N PHE A 7 95.24 -7.09 -10.76
CA PHE A 7 95.15 -8.57 -10.88
C PHE A 7 96.05 -9.19 -9.82
N ILE A 8 95.53 -10.23 -9.14
CA ILE A 8 96.40 -11.24 -8.50
C ILE A 8 95.79 -12.59 -8.78
N PRO A 9 96.57 -13.55 -9.34
CA PRO A 9 96.10 -14.90 -9.59
C PRO A 9 96.34 -15.76 -8.28
N ALA A 10 95.32 -16.51 -7.91
CA ALA A 10 95.46 -17.52 -6.84
C ALA A 10 95.29 -18.91 -7.39
N LEU A 11 96.22 -19.74 -7.04
CA LEU A 11 96.46 -21.14 -7.39
C LEU A 11 95.29 -22.06 -7.10
N LEU A 12 95.07 -22.96 -8.03
CA LEU A 12 94.26 -24.16 -7.88
C LEU A 12 94.97 -25.17 -6.92
N SER A 13 94.08 -25.71 -6.04
CA SER A 13 94.33 -27.09 -5.50
C SER A 13 93.02 -27.85 -5.55
N PRO A 14 93.00 -29.00 -6.20
CA PRO A 14 91.83 -29.85 -6.24
C PRO A 14 91.88 -30.76 -4.98
N LEU A 15 91.02 -30.52 -4.02
CA LEU A 15 90.63 -31.57 -3.10
C LEU A 15 89.44 -32.28 -3.64
N MET A 16 89.65 -33.47 -4.17
CA MET A 16 88.60 -34.45 -4.39
C MET A 16 88.09 -34.93 -3.02
N LEU A 17 86.95 -34.44 -2.61
CA LEU A 17 86.10 -35.13 -1.64
C LEU A 17 85.17 -36.02 -2.43
N VAL A 18 85.47 -37.31 -2.51
CA VAL A 18 84.54 -38.37 -2.87
C VAL A 18 83.57 -38.49 -1.68
N GLY A 19 82.56 -37.73 -1.70
CA GLY A 19 81.35 -37.97 -0.90
C GLY A 19 80.42 -38.83 -1.74
N CYS A 20 80.22 -40.06 -1.34
CA CYS A 20 79.07 -40.83 -1.77
C CYS A 20 77.88 -40.11 -1.25
N ALA A 21 77.28 -39.21 -2.07
CA ALA A 21 75.93 -38.80 -1.88
C ALA A 21 75.07 -39.92 -2.42
N ASP A 22 74.46 -40.67 -1.51
CA ASP A 22 73.28 -41.44 -1.86
C ASP A 22 72.25 -40.43 -2.33
N TRP A 23 72.09 -40.33 -3.61
CA TRP A 23 70.94 -39.68 -4.19
C TRP A 23 69.76 -40.65 -3.97
N GLU A 24 69.26 -40.70 -2.71
CA GLU A 24 67.88 -41.13 -2.54
C GLU A 24 67.05 -40.23 -3.42
N ASP A 25 66.35 -40.81 -4.37
CA ASP A 25 65.33 -40.16 -5.13
C ASP A 25 64.32 -39.58 -4.14
N TRP A 26 64.51 -38.31 -3.81
CA TRP A 26 63.49 -37.54 -3.17
C TRP A 26 62.41 -37.25 -4.22
N SER A 27 61.77 -38.30 -4.70
CA SER A 27 60.48 -38.18 -5.35
C SER A 27 59.53 -37.74 -4.24
N TYR A 28 59.44 -36.42 -4.05
CA TYR A 28 58.30 -35.85 -3.34
C TYR A 28 57.07 -36.23 -4.16
N ASN A 29 56.47 -37.38 -3.87
CA ASN A 29 55.11 -37.63 -4.24
C ASN A 29 54.25 -36.61 -3.48
N VAL A 30 54.19 -35.39 -4.00
CA VAL A 30 53.23 -34.41 -3.50
C VAL A 30 51.88 -34.90 -4.02
N GLU A 31 51.24 -35.73 -3.20
CA GLU A 31 49.83 -36.06 -3.50
C GLU A 31 49.04 -34.76 -3.54
N LYS A 32 48.27 -34.54 -4.61
CA LYS A 32 47.41 -33.41 -4.73
C LYS A 32 46.44 -33.39 -3.53
N PRO A 33 46.31 -32.25 -2.81
CA PRO A 33 45.36 -32.20 -1.71
C PRO A 33 43.98 -32.69 -2.12
N GLN A 34 43.37 -33.57 -1.32
CA GLN A 34 42.09 -34.20 -1.65
C GLN A 34 40.99 -33.15 -1.90
N THR A 35 41.04 -32.00 -1.20
CA THR A 35 40.15 -30.86 -1.42
C THR A 35 40.26 -30.23 -2.82
N ILE A 36 41.34 -30.46 -3.53
CA ILE A 36 41.51 -30.03 -4.92
C ILE A 36 41.17 -31.19 -5.87
N ALA A 37 41.68 -32.37 -5.61
CA ALA A 37 41.53 -33.54 -6.49
C ALA A 37 40.07 -33.93 -6.72
N GLU A 38 39.25 -33.89 -5.65
CA GLU A 38 37.83 -34.26 -5.68
C GLU A 38 36.92 -33.28 -6.44
N TYR A 39 37.35 -32.03 -6.65
CA TYR A 39 36.59 -31.03 -7.38
C TYR A 39 37.18 -30.67 -8.75
N GLU A 40 38.34 -31.23 -9.11
CA GLU A 40 39.05 -30.90 -10.35
C GLU A 40 38.25 -31.21 -11.61
N TYR A 41 37.42 -32.25 -11.60
CA TYR A 41 36.52 -32.60 -12.71
C TYR A 41 35.56 -31.49 -13.12
N LEU A 42 35.22 -30.58 -12.22
CA LEU A 42 34.35 -29.44 -12.51
C LEU A 42 34.97 -28.43 -13.47
N ASN A 43 36.31 -28.44 -13.60
CA ASN A 43 37.03 -27.58 -14.55
C ASN A 43 36.86 -28.04 -16.01
N ASP A 44 36.50 -29.30 -16.23
CA ASP A 44 36.28 -29.86 -17.56
C ASP A 44 34.95 -29.47 -18.18
N TYR A 45 34.03 -28.90 -17.38
CA TYR A 45 32.75 -28.45 -17.89
C TYR A 45 32.88 -27.20 -18.77
N SER A 46 32.16 -27.16 -19.87
CA SER A 46 31.94 -25.99 -20.74
C SER A 46 31.03 -24.96 -20.04
N PRO A 47 30.83 -23.75 -20.62
CA PRO A 47 29.83 -22.82 -20.15
C PRO A 47 28.44 -23.46 -20.07
N ILE A 48 27.66 -23.12 -19.03
CA ILE A 48 26.34 -23.75 -18.80
C ILE A 48 25.44 -23.68 -20.04
N LYS A 49 25.36 -22.50 -20.69
CA LYS A 49 24.51 -22.29 -21.88
C LYS A 49 24.86 -23.19 -23.08
N ASP A 50 26.09 -23.73 -23.13
CA ASP A 50 26.56 -24.56 -24.24
C ASP A 50 26.02 -26.01 -24.16
N TYR A 51 25.45 -26.40 -23.01
CA TYR A 51 24.82 -27.72 -22.84
C TYR A 51 23.40 -27.80 -23.40
N LEU A 52 22.79 -26.66 -23.74
CA LEU A 52 21.44 -26.62 -24.28
C LEU A 52 21.45 -26.96 -25.79
N ASP A 53 20.64 -27.92 -26.21
CA ASP A 53 20.36 -28.13 -27.63
C ASP A 53 19.46 -27.02 -28.20
N ARG A 54 20.09 -26.03 -28.82
CA ARG A 54 19.41 -24.88 -29.41
C ARG A 54 18.52 -25.26 -30.61
N SER A 55 18.74 -26.40 -31.24
CA SER A 55 17.87 -26.86 -32.33
C SER A 55 16.55 -27.42 -31.83
N ALA A 56 16.57 -28.05 -30.66
CA ALA A 56 15.38 -28.55 -29.97
C ALA A 56 14.67 -27.47 -29.16
N HIS A 57 15.40 -26.49 -28.62
CA HIS A 57 14.91 -25.45 -27.71
C HIS A 57 15.34 -24.03 -28.13
N PRO A 58 14.92 -23.54 -29.34
CA PRO A 58 15.45 -22.32 -29.94
C PRO A 58 15.16 -21.04 -29.14
N ASN A 59 14.10 -21.01 -28.38
CA ASN A 59 13.66 -19.81 -27.61
C ASN A 59 14.01 -19.89 -26.13
N PHE A 60 14.52 -21.02 -25.66
CA PHE A 60 14.80 -21.24 -24.24
C PHE A 60 15.97 -20.38 -23.77
N LYS A 61 15.80 -19.73 -22.60
CA LYS A 61 16.80 -18.87 -21.96
C LYS A 61 17.39 -19.54 -20.72
N VAL A 62 18.71 -19.57 -20.67
CA VAL A 62 19.46 -19.89 -19.45
C VAL A 62 19.80 -18.55 -18.78
N GLY A 63 19.14 -18.27 -17.67
CA GLY A 63 19.21 -16.96 -17.01
C GLY A 63 19.97 -16.97 -15.69
N VAL A 64 20.39 -15.77 -15.26
CA VAL A 64 20.99 -15.54 -13.94
C VAL A 64 20.54 -14.20 -13.37
N ALA A 65 20.34 -14.14 -12.05
CA ALA A 65 20.08 -12.88 -11.36
C ALA A 65 21.35 -12.32 -10.71
N LEU A 66 21.56 -11.01 -10.81
CA LEU A 66 22.65 -10.29 -10.16
C LEU A 66 22.19 -8.91 -9.70
N GLU A 67 22.81 -8.40 -8.65
CA GLU A 67 22.66 -7.00 -8.32
C GLU A 67 23.24 -6.11 -9.42
N ALA A 68 22.46 -5.12 -9.86
CA ALA A 68 22.84 -4.24 -10.96
C ALA A 68 24.18 -3.52 -10.71
N SER A 69 24.47 -3.13 -9.47
CA SER A 69 25.74 -2.50 -9.09
C SER A 69 26.94 -3.44 -9.32
N GLN A 70 26.79 -4.73 -8.98
CA GLN A 70 27.84 -5.73 -9.20
C GLN A 70 28.07 -6.01 -10.68
N PHE A 71 26.98 -6.08 -11.47
CA PHE A 71 27.07 -6.29 -12.90
C PHE A 71 27.66 -5.08 -13.64
N ASN A 72 27.19 -3.88 -13.28
CA ASN A 72 27.66 -2.64 -13.91
C ASN A 72 29.14 -2.33 -13.66
N ASN A 73 29.73 -2.87 -12.60
CA ASN A 73 31.17 -2.75 -12.31
C ASN A 73 32.06 -3.60 -13.25
N GLN A 74 31.47 -4.48 -14.08
CA GLN A 74 32.16 -5.32 -15.06
C GLN A 74 33.29 -6.20 -14.46
N GLY A 75 33.12 -6.58 -13.20
CA GLY A 75 34.06 -7.43 -12.44
C GLY A 75 33.92 -8.94 -12.75
N PRO A 76 34.36 -9.82 -11.83
CA PRO A 76 34.27 -11.27 -12.02
C PRO A 76 32.85 -11.77 -12.27
N LEU A 77 31.84 -11.25 -11.55
CA LEU A 77 30.44 -11.66 -11.71
C LEU A 77 29.88 -11.33 -13.10
N TYR A 78 30.24 -10.15 -13.65
CA TYR A 78 29.90 -9.80 -15.04
C TYR A 78 30.44 -10.84 -16.02
N ARG A 79 31.72 -11.25 -15.87
CA ARG A 79 32.34 -12.24 -16.76
C ARG A 79 31.72 -13.63 -16.61
N LEU A 80 31.41 -14.03 -15.36
CA LEU A 80 30.73 -15.31 -15.13
C LEU A 80 29.33 -15.31 -15.77
N ALA A 81 28.56 -14.21 -15.64
CA ALA A 81 27.26 -14.10 -16.27
C ALA A 81 27.36 -14.13 -17.79
N ALA A 82 28.17 -13.29 -18.41
CA ALA A 82 28.35 -13.22 -19.86
C ALA A 82 28.82 -14.52 -20.47
N TYR A 83 29.67 -15.26 -19.77
CA TYR A 83 30.24 -16.52 -20.26
C TYR A 83 29.25 -17.68 -20.16
N ASN A 84 28.45 -17.77 -19.09
CA ASN A 84 27.64 -18.94 -18.79
C ASN A 84 26.15 -18.83 -19.15
N PHE A 85 25.60 -17.63 -19.34
CA PHE A 85 24.17 -17.43 -19.46
C PHE A 85 23.77 -16.65 -20.71
N ASP A 86 22.47 -16.68 -21.06
CA ASP A 86 21.86 -15.97 -22.18
C ASP A 86 21.11 -14.71 -21.73
N GLU A 87 20.62 -14.76 -20.51
CA GLU A 87 19.70 -13.76 -19.96
C GLU A 87 20.13 -13.33 -18.56
N ILE A 88 19.92 -12.09 -18.23
CA ILE A 88 20.21 -11.56 -16.91
C ILE A 88 19.00 -10.82 -16.31
N VAL A 89 18.84 -10.95 -15.00
CA VAL A 89 17.81 -10.27 -14.20
C VAL A 89 18.50 -9.34 -13.20
N ALA A 90 18.03 -8.11 -13.08
CA ALA A 90 18.47 -7.22 -12.01
C ALA A 90 17.71 -7.56 -10.72
N GLY A 91 18.42 -7.96 -9.66
CA GLY A 91 17.77 -8.39 -8.40
C GLY A 91 16.82 -7.36 -7.80
N ASN A 92 17.23 -6.08 -7.75
CA ASN A 92 16.43 -5.02 -7.16
C ASN A 92 16.25 -3.78 -8.04
N ALA A 93 17.17 -3.50 -8.97
CA ALA A 93 17.25 -2.20 -9.64
C ALA A 93 16.04 -1.83 -10.51
N MET A 94 15.24 -2.82 -10.94
CA MET A 94 14.04 -2.61 -11.76
C MET A 94 12.74 -2.62 -10.94
N LYS A 95 12.81 -2.66 -9.62
CA LYS A 95 11.65 -2.54 -8.73
C LYS A 95 11.30 -1.07 -8.51
N MET A 96 10.02 -0.77 -8.31
CA MET A 96 9.53 0.61 -8.29
C MET A 96 10.23 1.49 -7.24
N ALA A 97 10.39 1.00 -6.00
CA ALA A 97 11.07 1.77 -4.95
C ALA A 97 12.57 2.01 -5.21
N SER A 98 13.20 1.26 -6.13
CA SER A 98 14.58 1.49 -6.53
C SER A 98 14.73 2.64 -7.53
N CYS A 99 13.64 3.00 -8.20
CA CYS A 99 13.62 4.02 -9.25
C CYS A 99 12.77 5.25 -8.89
N VAL A 100 11.86 5.15 -7.93
CA VAL A 100 10.91 6.21 -7.56
C VAL A 100 11.07 6.55 -6.09
N ASN A 101 11.39 7.79 -5.79
CA ASN A 101 11.54 8.25 -4.42
C ASN A 101 10.20 8.66 -3.77
N ASP A 102 10.23 9.00 -2.48
CA ASP A 102 9.05 9.41 -1.68
C ASP A 102 8.37 10.70 -2.21
N GLN A 103 8.99 11.44 -3.14
CA GLN A 103 8.43 12.62 -3.80
C GLN A 103 7.90 12.30 -5.20
N GLY A 104 8.04 11.05 -5.67
CA GLY A 104 7.62 10.62 -6.99
C GLY A 104 8.57 11.01 -8.12
N ALA A 105 9.77 11.48 -7.79
CA ALA A 105 10.82 11.68 -8.79
C ALA A 105 11.40 10.33 -9.19
N MET A 106 11.59 10.13 -10.49
CA MET A 106 12.04 8.87 -11.07
C MET A 106 13.48 9.00 -11.58
N ASP A 107 14.32 8.01 -11.23
CA ASP A 107 15.69 7.87 -11.71
C ASP A 107 15.92 6.44 -12.23
N PHE A 108 16.23 6.32 -13.49
CA PHE A 108 16.49 5.06 -14.18
C PHE A 108 17.96 4.88 -14.58
N GLY A 109 18.88 5.70 -14.10
CA GLY A 109 20.29 5.68 -14.50
C GLY A 109 20.96 4.32 -14.30
N THR A 110 20.68 3.65 -13.18
CA THR A 110 21.19 2.29 -12.89
C THR A 110 20.63 1.27 -13.87
N VAL A 111 19.33 1.35 -14.18
CA VAL A 111 18.64 0.45 -15.13
C VAL A 111 19.18 0.62 -16.53
N THR A 112 19.32 1.85 -17.00
CA THR A 112 19.85 2.16 -18.34
C THR A 112 21.27 1.60 -18.50
N SER A 113 22.12 1.79 -17.49
CA SER A 113 23.48 1.25 -17.47
C SER A 113 23.49 -0.28 -17.48
N PHE A 114 22.60 -0.91 -16.70
CA PHE A 114 22.48 -2.37 -16.65
C PHE A 114 22.07 -2.96 -18.00
N VAL A 115 21.04 -2.40 -18.64
CA VAL A 115 20.59 -2.87 -19.97
C VAL A 115 21.67 -2.68 -21.04
N SER A 116 22.39 -1.54 -21.03
CA SER A 116 23.48 -1.28 -21.96
C SER A 116 24.64 -2.25 -21.77
N ASN A 117 25.04 -2.54 -20.53
CA ASN A 117 26.09 -3.50 -20.22
C ASN A 117 25.69 -4.95 -20.56
N ALA A 118 24.44 -5.31 -20.38
CA ALA A 118 23.91 -6.61 -20.78
C ALA A 118 23.98 -6.79 -22.31
N GLU A 119 23.55 -5.79 -23.07
CA GLU A 119 23.65 -5.79 -24.54
C GLU A 119 25.12 -5.95 -25.00
N GLN A 120 26.05 -5.20 -24.40
CA GLN A 120 27.50 -5.34 -24.69
C GLN A 120 28.05 -6.73 -24.37
N ALA A 121 27.50 -7.38 -23.33
CA ALA A 121 27.86 -8.75 -22.95
C ALA A 121 27.19 -9.82 -23.84
N GLY A 122 26.31 -9.44 -24.76
CA GLY A 122 25.52 -10.38 -25.58
C GLY A 122 24.40 -11.08 -24.78
N LEU A 123 23.95 -10.48 -23.65
CA LEU A 123 22.89 -10.99 -22.82
C LEU A 123 21.57 -10.27 -23.13
N THR A 124 20.45 -10.99 -23.08
CA THR A 124 19.14 -10.38 -22.98
C THR A 124 18.83 -10.02 -21.52
N VAL A 125 17.95 -9.03 -21.32
CA VAL A 125 17.49 -8.65 -19.98
C VAL A 125 16.05 -9.07 -19.82
N TYR A 126 15.76 -9.71 -18.69
CA TYR A 126 14.39 -9.96 -18.23
C TYR A 126 14.06 -8.96 -17.12
N GLY A 127 12.93 -8.28 -17.24
CA GLY A 127 12.51 -7.24 -16.31
C GLY A 127 11.81 -7.80 -15.07
N HIS A 128 12.26 -7.44 -13.90
CA HIS A 128 11.69 -7.83 -12.62
C HIS A 128 11.61 -6.59 -11.72
N THR A 129 10.42 -6.05 -11.42
CA THR A 129 9.05 -6.37 -11.81
C THR A 129 8.25 -5.08 -11.98
N LEU A 130 7.19 -5.07 -12.81
CA LEU A 130 6.37 -3.87 -13.04
C LEU A 130 5.42 -3.58 -11.87
N ALA A 131 4.77 -4.61 -11.31
CA ALA A 131 3.91 -4.45 -10.15
C ALA A 131 4.17 -5.51 -9.08
N TRP A 132 4.23 -5.07 -7.84
CA TRP A 132 4.42 -5.90 -6.65
C TRP A 132 3.84 -5.15 -5.45
N HIS A 133 3.52 -5.82 -4.35
CA HIS A 133 3.10 -5.16 -3.12
C HIS A 133 4.29 -4.72 -2.25
N GLU A 134 5.44 -5.39 -2.35
CA GLU A 134 6.67 -5.02 -1.68
C GLU A 134 7.52 -4.01 -2.49
N GLN A 135 8.46 -3.36 -1.84
CA GLN A 135 9.40 -2.42 -2.45
C GLN A 135 8.71 -1.38 -3.35
N GLN A 136 7.63 -0.80 -2.82
CA GLN A 136 6.89 0.29 -3.45
C GLN A 136 7.21 1.63 -2.77
N PRO A 137 7.15 2.76 -3.46
CA PRO A 137 7.26 4.09 -2.86
C PRO A 137 5.94 4.46 -2.13
N LYS A 138 5.61 3.70 -1.07
CA LYS A 138 4.32 3.76 -0.37
C LYS A 138 3.95 5.18 0.02
N LYS A 139 4.88 5.96 0.58
CA LYS A 139 4.63 7.35 0.98
C LYS A 139 4.21 8.25 -0.18
N TRP A 140 4.82 8.06 -1.35
CA TRP A 140 4.41 8.81 -2.54
C TRP A 140 3.02 8.41 -3.00
N LEU A 141 2.72 7.11 -3.06
CA LEU A 141 1.42 6.59 -3.49
C LEU A 141 0.30 7.04 -2.52
N GLU A 142 0.53 6.97 -1.22
CA GLU A 142 -0.40 7.47 -0.20
C GLU A 142 -0.61 8.99 -0.31
N LYS A 143 0.46 9.75 -0.57
CA LYS A 143 0.36 11.19 -0.78
C LYS A 143 -0.46 11.56 -2.02
N LEU A 144 -0.38 10.78 -3.09
CA LEU A 144 -1.23 10.98 -4.28
C LEU A 144 -2.72 10.80 -3.97
N MET A 145 -3.05 9.94 -3.02
CA MET A 145 -4.41 9.65 -2.58
C MET A 145 -4.85 10.46 -1.37
N ALA A 146 -4.01 11.39 -0.91
CA ALA A 146 -4.36 12.28 0.20
C ALA A 146 -5.55 13.16 -0.17
N ASP A 147 -6.27 13.60 0.84
CA ASP A 147 -7.39 14.52 0.68
C ASP A 147 -6.98 15.77 -0.11
N LYS A 148 -7.89 16.27 -0.93
CA LYS A 148 -7.73 17.57 -1.60
C LYS A 148 -7.79 18.67 -0.57
N GLU A 149 -6.70 19.37 -0.34
CA GLU A 149 -6.71 20.58 0.47
C GLU A 149 -7.62 21.62 -0.19
N LEU A 150 -8.49 22.24 0.61
CA LEU A 150 -9.27 23.39 0.17
C LEU A 150 -8.35 24.61 0.14
N ASP A 151 -8.47 25.43 -0.90
CA ASP A 151 -7.77 26.72 -1.00
C ASP A 151 -8.42 27.74 -0.04
N ILE A 152 -8.22 27.49 1.25
CA ILE A 152 -8.68 28.34 2.35
C ILE A 152 -7.46 29.06 2.87
N ASP A 153 -7.52 30.43 2.91
CA ASP A 153 -6.47 31.19 3.59
C ASP A 153 -6.45 30.79 5.09
N PRO A 154 -5.39 30.14 5.59
CA PRO A 154 -5.31 29.73 6.98
C PRO A 154 -5.35 30.91 7.96
N ASN A 155 -5.12 32.13 7.47
CA ASN A 155 -5.21 33.37 8.24
C ASN A 155 -6.61 33.98 8.22
N GLU A 156 -7.50 33.56 7.33
CA GLU A 156 -8.89 33.97 7.34
C GLU A 156 -9.59 33.37 8.55
N LYS A 157 -10.25 34.25 9.32
CA LYS A 157 -11.04 33.86 10.49
C LYS A 157 -12.48 34.25 10.26
N ILE A 158 -13.38 33.30 10.42
CA ILE A 158 -14.83 33.54 10.41
C ILE A 158 -15.28 33.80 11.83
N GLU A 159 -16.01 34.91 12.04
CA GLU A 159 -16.61 35.24 13.31
C GLU A 159 -17.98 34.55 13.42
N ARG A 160 -18.09 33.57 14.32
CA ARG A 160 -19.37 32.99 14.72
C ARG A 160 -19.86 33.66 16.02
N GLU A 161 -20.91 34.46 15.91
CA GLU A 161 -21.51 35.10 17.07
C GLU A 161 -22.05 34.06 18.08
N LEU A 162 -21.68 34.22 19.35
CA LEU A 162 -22.22 33.43 20.45
C LEU A 162 -23.25 34.24 21.25
N LYS A 163 -22.97 35.50 21.45
CA LYS A 163 -23.84 36.37 22.22
C LYS A 163 -23.64 37.83 21.81
N THR A 164 -24.76 38.55 21.63
CA THR A 164 -24.76 40.00 21.57
C THR A 164 -25.65 40.53 22.67
N GLN A 165 -25.12 41.47 23.50
CA GLN A 165 -25.85 42.20 24.49
C GLN A 165 -26.04 43.64 24.04
N SER A 166 -27.27 44.00 23.75
CA SER A 166 -27.71 45.41 23.57
C SER A 166 -28.37 45.93 24.83
N TYR A 167 -28.32 47.22 25.02
CA TYR A 167 -28.97 47.89 26.16
C TYR A 167 -30.22 48.65 25.76
N GLU A 168 -30.62 48.61 24.48
CA GLU A 168 -31.84 49.27 23.98
C GLU A 168 -33.07 48.67 24.67
N GLY A 169 -33.96 49.58 25.16
CA GLY A 169 -35.17 49.22 25.90
C GLY A 169 -34.98 48.81 27.38
N LEU A 170 -33.74 48.70 27.83
CA LEU A 170 -33.43 48.43 29.24
C LEU A 170 -33.41 49.72 30.07
N THR A 171 -33.83 49.59 31.32
CA THR A 171 -33.84 50.71 32.32
C THR A 171 -32.83 50.46 33.44
N LYS A 172 -32.32 49.25 33.56
CA LYS A 172 -31.30 48.83 34.53
C LYS A 172 -30.29 47.89 33.87
N PHE A 173 -29.07 47.92 34.37
CA PHE A 173 -28.06 46.99 33.97
C PHE A 173 -28.44 45.55 34.40
N PRO A 174 -28.48 44.60 33.49
CA PRO A 174 -29.07 43.28 33.75
C PRO A 174 -28.13 42.26 34.42
N PHE A 175 -26.87 42.60 34.64
CA PHE A 175 -25.86 41.68 35.14
C PHE A 175 -25.23 42.10 36.45
N PHE A 176 -24.37 41.25 37.00
CA PHE A 176 -23.63 41.55 38.22
C PHE A 176 -22.66 42.71 38.04
N VAL A 177 -22.54 43.56 39.03
CA VAL A 177 -21.62 44.70 39.13
C VAL A 177 -20.87 44.67 40.47
N MET A 178 -19.66 45.23 40.48
CA MET A 178 -18.89 45.37 41.70
C MET A 178 -18.51 46.83 41.90
N GLY A 179 -18.81 47.36 43.10
CA GLY A 179 -18.39 48.65 43.51
C GLY A 179 -19.32 49.81 43.07
N TYR A 180 -20.15 49.66 42.03
CA TYR A 180 -21.13 50.65 41.55
C TYR A 180 -22.08 50.02 40.53
N GLU A 181 -23.18 50.67 40.21
CA GLU A 181 -24.16 50.30 39.22
C GLU A 181 -24.08 51.26 38.02
N PRO A 182 -23.73 50.83 36.80
CA PRO A 182 -23.76 51.70 35.63
C PRO A 182 -25.20 52.05 35.25
N GLU A 183 -25.41 53.21 34.67
CA GLU A 183 -26.73 53.70 34.25
C GLU A 183 -27.00 53.30 32.80
N ILE A 184 -28.28 53.09 32.45
CA ILE A 184 -28.68 52.93 31.04
C ILE A 184 -29.43 54.19 30.64
N ILE A 185 -28.85 55.03 29.80
CA ILE A 185 -29.40 56.31 29.35
C ILE A 185 -29.70 56.20 27.84
N ASN A 186 -30.95 56.25 27.45
CA ASN A 186 -31.42 56.19 26.07
C ASN A 186 -30.88 54.90 25.30
N GLY A 187 -30.87 53.77 25.99
CA GLY A 187 -30.39 52.51 25.40
C GLY A 187 -28.85 52.37 25.32
N VAL A 188 -28.12 53.25 26.01
CA VAL A 188 -26.66 53.23 26.10
C VAL A 188 -26.25 52.96 27.54
N LEU A 189 -25.40 51.98 27.74
CA LEU A 189 -24.77 51.76 29.03
C LEU A 189 -23.75 52.87 29.28
N THR A 190 -23.97 53.62 30.38
CA THR A 190 -23.14 54.76 30.76
C THR A 190 -22.51 54.50 32.11
N SER A 191 -21.20 54.52 32.15
CA SER A 191 -20.36 54.19 33.30
C SER A 191 -19.44 55.35 33.63
N ASN A 192 -19.64 55.97 34.85
CA ASN A 192 -18.78 57.00 35.41
C ASN A 192 -17.81 56.36 36.39
N CYS A 193 -16.69 55.82 35.89
CA CYS A 193 -15.72 55.06 36.68
C CYS A 193 -14.59 55.96 37.19
N SER A 194 -14.24 55.81 38.46
CA SER A 194 -13.12 56.53 39.07
C SER A 194 -12.24 55.62 39.94
N ASP A 195 -12.53 54.33 40.00
CA ASP A 195 -11.83 53.37 40.88
C ASP A 195 -11.60 52.05 40.15
N TRP A 196 -10.45 51.44 40.35
CA TRP A 196 -10.07 50.16 39.75
C TRP A 196 -10.93 48.97 40.23
N HIS A 197 -11.64 49.08 41.37
CA HIS A 197 -12.61 48.08 41.83
C HIS A 197 -13.91 48.09 41.04
N GLN A 198 -14.17 49.13 40.28
CA GLN A 198 -15.42 49.28 39.52
C GLN A 198 -15.31 48.49 38.21
N TYR A 199 -16.18 47.52 38.02
CA TYR A 199 -16.28 46.77 36.82
C TYR A 199 -17.69 46.29 36.55
N PHE A 200 -17.98 45.97 35.34
CA PHE A 200 -19.26 45.38 34.94
C PHE A 200 -19.04 44.13 34.10
N VAL A 201 -19.97 43.20 34.23
CA VAL A 201 -19.89 41.86 33.70
C VAL A 201 -21.02 41.65 32.70
N ILE A 202 -20.71 41.04 31.59
CA ILE A 202 -21.69 40.52 30.64
C ILE A 202 -21.63 38.99 30.73
N ASP A 203 -22.65 38.39 31.32
CA ASP A 203 -22.72 37.00 31.70
C ASP A 203 -23.53 36.14 30.71
N GLY A 204 -23.56 34.85 30.94
CA GLY A 204 -24.38 33.91 30.21
C GLY A 204 -23.82 33.56 28.82
N ILE A 205 -22.51 33.52 28.69
CA ILE A 205 -21.83 32.99 27.49
C ILE A 205 -21.70 31.49 27.67
N SER A 206 -22.19 30.70 26.72
CA SER A 206 -22.15 29.23 26.72
C SER A 206 -21.52 28.70 25.45
N GLY A 207 -21.14 27.41 25.47
CA GLY A 207 -20.47 26.76 24.32
C GLY A 207 -19.02 27.19 24.15
N LEU A 208 -18.35 27.53 25.26
CA LEU A 208 -16.93 27.83 25.28
C LEU A 208 -16.14 26.54 25.24
N GLU A 209 -15.01 26.56 24.52
CA GLU A 209 -14.10 25.44 24.33
C GLU A 209 -12.69 25.90 24.67
N GLU A 210 -11.98 25.13 25.54
CA GLU A 210 -10.63 25.44 25.95
C GLU A 210 -9.68 25.56 24.73
N GLY A 211 -8.82 26.59 24.77
CA GLY A 211 -7.79 26.81 23.73
C GLY A 211 -8.32 27.40 22.43
N GLN A 212 -9.63 27.53 22.23
CA GLN A 212 -10.19 28.21 21.06
C GLN A 212 -10.09 29.74 21.22
N THR A 213 -10.03 30.43 20.09
CA THR A 213 -9.92 31.89 20.07
C THR A 213 -11.30 32.52 20.04
N TYR A 214 -11.54 33.46 20.97
CA TYR A 214 -12.76 34.25 21.04
C TYR A 214 -12.44 35.73 20.91
N LYS A 215 -13.38 36.51 20.36
CA LYS A 215 -13.28 37.94 20.18
C LYS A 215 -14.42 38.63 20.93
N VAL A 216 -14.06 39.57 21.77
CA VAL A 216 -15.00 40.48 22.40
C VAL A 216 -14.96 41.81 21.68
N THR A 217 -16.09 42.24 21.10
CA THR A 217 -16.24 43.48 20.36
C THR A 217 -17.28 44.34 21.05
N ALA A 218 -17.02 45.61 21.23
CA ALA A 218 -17.97 46.58 21.79
C ALA A 218 -18.08 47.81 20.88
N MET A 219 -19.30 48.32 20.69
CA MET A 219 -19.53 49.65 20.17
C MET A 219 -19.43 50.61 21.37
N ILE A 220 -18.30 51.28 21.47
CA ILE A 220 -17.88 51.98 22.70
C ILE A 220 -17.23 53.32 22.40
N ARG A 221 -17.40 54.25 23.33
CA ARG A 221 -16.60 55.50 23.39
C ARG A 221 -16.31 55.89 24.84
N ALA A 222 -15.37 56.77 25.05
CA ALA A 222 -15.04 57.32 26.34
C ALA A 222 -14.93 58.86 26.28
N SER A 223 -15.15 59.56 27.39
CA SER A 223 -15.05 61.02 27.45
C SER A 223 -13.63 61.56 27.13
N LYS A 224 -12.61 60.74 27.22
CA LYS A 224 -11.20 60.94 26.79
C LYS A 224 -10.59 59.63 26.45
N GLU A 225 -9.55 59.60 25.61
CA GLU A 225 -8.83 58.38 25.24
C GLU A 225 -8.41 57.58 26.48
N HIS A 226 -8.70 56.28 26.49
CA HIS A 226 -8.40 55.39 27.60
C HIS A 226 -8.15 53.95 27.15
N THR A 227 -7.58 53.13 28.04
CA THR A 227 -7.38 51.71 27.83
C THR A 227 -8.08 50.94 28.93
N ILE A 228 -9.08 50.14 28.54
CA ILE A 228 -9.88 49.31 29.44
C ILE A 228 -9.20 47.94 29.55
N ASN A 229 -9.19 47.35 30.76
CA ASN A 229 -8.87 45.94 30.94
C ASN A 229 -10.15 45.12 30.64
N VAL A 230 -10.09 44.23 29.69
CA VAL A 230 -11.17 43.29 29.39
C VAL A 230 -10.72 41.89 29.79
N GLN A 231 -11.56 41.20 30.55
CA GLN A 231 -11.29 39.82 30.98
C GLN A 231 -12.36 38.90 30.39
N PHE A 232 -11.98 37.66 30.09
CA PHE A 232 -12.83 36.66 29.45
C PHE A 232 -12.61 35.30 30.07
N GLY A 233 -13.68 34.56 30.39
CA GLY A 233 -13.60 33.20 30.96
C GLY A 233 -14.58 33.02 32.11
N ASN A 234 -14.16 32.34 33.20
CA ASN A 234 -14.96 32.14 34.40
C ASN A 234 -14.14 32.47 35.66
N TRP A 235 -14.79 32.63 36.82
CA TRP A 235 -14.12 32.94 38.06
C TRP A 235 -12.95 31.99 38.36
N GLY A 236 -11.78 32.55 38.61
CA GLY A 236 -10.54 31.79 38.83
C GLY A 236 -9.80 31.36 37.60
N GLN A 237 -10.40 31.52 36.41
CA GLN A 237 -9.83 31.15 35.11
C GLN A 237 -10.18 32.24 34.09
N LEU A 238 -9.49 33.39 34.17
CA LEU A 238 -9.73 34.56 33.34
C LEU A 238 -8.52 34.87 32.48
N ALA A 239 -8.73 35.00 31.16
CA ALA A 239 -7.77 35.60 30.23
C ALA A 239 -7.98 37.13 30.22
N GLU A 240 -6.91 37.90 30.02
CA GLU A 240 -6.96 39.38 30.05
C GLU A 240 -6.41 39.98 28.76
N ALA A 241 -7.05 41.07 28.32
CA ALA A 241 -6.56 41.86 27.19
C ALA A 241 -6.86 43.34 27.39
N LYS A 242 -6.14 44.21 26.71
CA LYS A 242 -6.27 45.66 26.81
C LYS A 242 -7.01 46.22 25.59
N MET A 243 -8.17 46.83 25.77
CA MET A 243 -9.00 47.48 24.75
C MET A 243 -8.75 48.97 24.77
N LYS A 244 -8.25 49.54 23.68
CA LYS A 244 -8.10 51.00 23.50
C LYS A 244 -9.43 51.58 23.07
N VAL A 245 -9.89 52.63 23.77
CA VAL A 245 -11.16 53.33 23.54
C VAL A 245 -10.88 54.80 23.29
N GLY A 246 -11.44 55.32 22.22
CA GLY A 246 -11.36 56.76 21.85
C GLY A 246 -12.61 57.51 22.25
N THR A 247 -12.68 58.80 21.88
CA THR A 247 -13.79 59.73 22.18
C THR A 247 -14.98 59.61 21.24
N GLU A 248 -14.76 59.01 20.07
CA GLU A 248 -15.80 58.78 19.08
C GLU A 248 -16.35 57.35 19.16
N TRP A 249 -17.63 57.18 18.78
CA TRP A 249 -18.22 55.85 18.67
C TRP A 249 -17.46 54.99 17.68
N LYS A 250 -16.95 53.89 18.17
CA LYS A 250 -16.20 52.93 17.34
C LYS A 250 -16.35 51.50 17.86
N GLU A 251 -16.35 50.54 16.94
CA GLU A 251 -16.17 49.17 17.30
C GLU A 251 -14.71 48.95 17.73
N CYS A 252 -14.54 48.57 18.98
CA CYS A 252 -13.28 48.17 19.58
C CYS A 252 -13.33 46.68 19.92
N SER A 253 -12.27 45.96 19.67
CA SER A 253 -12.23 44.50 19.93
C SER A 253 -10.92 44.04 20.55
N VAL A 254 -10.99 42.93 21.26
CA VAL A 254 -9.85 42.17 21.80
C VAL A 254 -10.11 40.67 21.62
N GLU A 255 -9.02 39.92 21.48
CA GLU A 255 -9.06 38.47 21.29
C GLU A 255 -8.51 37.76 22.52
N PHE A 256 -9.04 36.55 22.77
CA PHE A 256 -8.68 35.73 23.91
C PHE A 256 -8.51 34.26 23.47
N GLN A 257 -7.53 33.59 24.04
CA GLN A 257 -7.52 32.13 24.11
C GLN A 257 -8.41 31.72 25.27
N CYS A 258 -9.40 30.87 25.01
CA CYS A 258 -10.36 30.46 26.05
C CYS A 258 -9.67 29.63 27.13
N PRO A 259 -9.75 30.01 28.40
CA PRO A 259 -9.31 29.18 29.51
C PRO A 259 -10.21 27.92 29.65
N PRO A 260 -9.84 26.94 30.51
CA PRO A 260 -10.61 25.70 30.68
C PRO A 260 -12.00 25.92 31.31
N THR A 261 -12.97 26.31 30.47
CA THR A 261 -14.37 26.50 30.89
C THR A 261 -15.33 26.29 29.72
N ALA A 262 -16.52 25.76 30.02
CA ALA A 262 -17.60 25.58 29.03
C ALA A 262 -18.62 26.74 29.04
N THR A 263 -18.65 27.52 30.09
CA THR A 263 -19.50 28.69 30.23
C THR A 263 -18.71 29.83 30.87
N GLY A 264 -19.08 31.05 30.58
CA GLY A 264 -18.34 32.19 31.11
C GLY A 264 -19.03 33.54 30.91
N PHE A 265 -18.24 34.55 31.12
CA PHE A 265 -18.60 35.95 31.03
C PHE A 265 -17.41 36.78 30.53
N THR A 266 -17.69 38.03 30.18
CA THR A 266 -16.64 39.03 29.93
C THR A 266 -16.78 40.17 30.91
N ILE A 267 -15.66 40.65 31.46
CA ILE A 267 -15.57 41.75 32.42
C ILE A 267 -14.97 42.98 31.72
N PHE A 268 -15.57 44.12 31.87
CA PHE A 268 -15.02 45.42 31.49
C PHE A 268 -14.61 46.17 32.77
N GLN A 269 -13.30 46.36 32.92
CA GLN A 269 -12.70 47.04 34.06
C GLN A 269 -11.99 48.31 33.62
N PRO A 270 -12.62 49.48 33.78
CA PRO A 270 -12.03 50.74 33.36
C PRO A 270 -10.75 51.13 34.09
N GLY A 271 -10.56 50.67 35.33
CA GLY A 271 -9.43 51.05 36.19
C GLY A 271 -9.52 52.46 36.72
N ASP A 272 -8.38 53.07 37.01
CA ASP A 272 -8.31 54.48 37.53
C ASP A 272 -8.61 55.49 36.43
N PHE A 273 -9.84 55.42 35.91
CA PHE A 273 -10.30 56.32 34.86
C PHE A 273 -11.32 57.34 35.41
N ASP A 274 -10.88 58.58 35.49
CA ASP A 274 -11.78 59.68 35.80
C ASP A 274 -12.43 60.22 34.55
N GLY A 275 -13.54 59.60 34.16
CA GLY A 275 -14.31 59.93 32.96
C GLY A 275 -15.52 59.01 32.77
N THR A 276 -16.22 59.20 31.66
CA THR A 276 -17.40 58.44 31.30
C THR A 276 -17.06 57.47 30.17
N ILE A 277 -17.52 56.21 30.31
CA ILE A 277 -17.48 55.19 29.26
C ILE A 277 -18.91 54.89 28.84
N GLU A 278 -19.16 54.87 27.55
CA GLU A 278 -20.49 54.62 26.99
C GLU A 278 -20.41 53.42 26.03
N ILE A 279 -21.35 52.47 26.15
CA ILE A 279 -21.40 51.24 25.33
C ILE A 279 -22.84 51.07 24.81
N GLN A 280 -22.98 50.87 23.49
CA GLN A 280 -24.26 50.59 22.85
C GLN A 280 -24.59 49.10 22.90
N TRP A 281 -23.59 48.27 22.59
CA TRP A 281 -23.68 46.81 22.62
C TRP A 281 -22.30 46.17 22.79
N VAL A 282 -22.33 44.92 23.26
CA VAL A 282 -21.15 44.05 23.33
C VAL A 282 -21.48 42.74 22.64
N ARG A 283 -20.59 42.28 21.79
CA ARG A 283 -20.69 41.00 21.09
C ARG A 283 -19.50 40.11 21.44
N VAL A 284 -19.80 38.85 21.68
CA VAL A 284 -18.80 37.79 21.85
C VAL A 284 -18.93 36.82 20.69
N SER A 285 -17.85 36.61 19.97
CA SER A 285 -17.77 35.72 18.81
C SER A 285 -16.64 34.70 18.98
N LYS A 286 -16.86 33.48 18.50
CA LYS A 286 -15.79 32.48 18.31
C LYS A 286 -15.11 32.75 16.95
N LEU A 287 -13.78 32.77 16.93
CA LEU A 287 -13.01 32.86 15.69
C LEU A 287 -12.71 31.45 15.20
N GLU A 288 -13.31 31.06 14.11
CA GLU A 288 -13.13 29.72 13.50
C GLU A 288 -12.38 29.82 12.19
N THR A 289 -11.54 28.81 11.89
CA THR A 289 -10.98 28.64 10.55
C THR A 289 -12.10 28.25 9.60
N PRO A 290 -12.17 28.79 8.39
CA PRO A 290 -13.15 28.37 7.40
C PRO A 290 -13.10 26.86 7.20
N THR A 291 -14.25 26.21 7.21
CA THR A 291 -14.39 24.77 6.95
C THR A 291 -15.52 24.55 5.96
N MET A 292 -15.40 23.51 5.16
CA MET A 292 -16.47 23.08 4.27
C MET A 292 -17.21 21.89 4.88
N GLU A 293 -18.52 21.82 4.70
CA GLU A 293 -19.30 20.64 5.04
C GLU A 293 -19.07 19.57 3.96
N VAL A 294 -18.57 18.42 4.38
CA VAL A 294 -18.34 17.26 3.51
C VAL A 294 -19.23 16.12 3.99
N GLU A 295 -19.93 15.49 3.08
CA GLU A 295 -20.75 14.32 3.35
C GLU A 295 -19.92 13.05 3.18
N GLN A 296 -19.71 12.30 4.26
CA GLN A 296 -19.05 11.00 4.26
C GLN A 296 -20.11 9.92 4.40
N GLU A 297 -20.20 9.02 3.41
CA GLU A 297 -21.10 7.88 3.47
C GLU A 297 -20.70 6.96 4.63
N VAL A 298 -21.65 6.70 5.51
CA VAL A 298 -21.45 5.86 6.69
C VAL A 298 -22.33 4.61 6.67
N LYS A 299 -23.42 4.63 5.87
CA LYS A 299 -24.31 3.48 5.73
C LYS A 299 -25.02 3.55 4.37
N TYR A 300 -24.99 2.44 3.65
CA TYR A 300 -25.69 2.27 2.39
C TYR A 300 -26.43 0.94 2.37
N HIS A 301 -27.68 0.91 1.93
CA HIS A 301 -28.50 -0.29 1.91
C HIS A 301 -29.14 -0.50 0.57
N THR A 302 -28.92 -1.69 0.00
CA THR A 302 -29.54 -2.19 -1.23
C THR A 302 -30.22 -3.51 -0.94
N TYR A 303 -31.10 -3.95 -1.83
CA TYR A 303 -31.94 -5.12 -1.62
C TYR A 303 -31.72 -6.15 -2.72
N THR A 304 -31.83 -7.43 -2.36
CA THR A 304 -31.74 -8.57 -3.29
C THR A 304 -33.12 -9.20 -3.42
N ASP A 305 -33.49 -9.57 -4.64
CA ASP A 305 -34.79 -10.18 -4.94
C ASP A 305 -35.11 -11.37 -4.05
N GLY A 306 -36.35 -11.37 -3.55
CA GLY A 306 -36.80 -12.39 -2.62
C GLY A 306 -37.83 -11.88 -1.60
N PRO A 307 -38.05 -12.66 -0.50
CA PRO A 307 -38.87 -12.18 0.60
C PRO A 307 -38.22 -10.99 1.28
N PHE A 308 -39.05 -10.18 1.97
CA PHE A 308 -38.53 -9.03 2.74
C PHE A 308 -37.47 -9.48 3.76
N PRO A 309 -36.25 -8.93 3.75
CA PRO A 309 -35.13 -9.49 4.49
C PRO A 309 -35.11 -9.12 5.99
N TYR A 310 -36.01 -8.21 6.42
CA TYR A 310 -36.05 -7.71 7.79
C TYR A 310 -37.41 -7.97 8.43
N PHE A 311 -37.58 -7.54 9.68
CA PHE A 311 -38.84 -7.68 10.38
C PHE A 311 -39.85 -6.63 9.92
N PRO A 312 -40.96 -7.03 9.22
CA PRO A 312 -42.01 -6.10 8.80
C PRO A 312 -43.08 -5.96 9.89
N MET A 313 -43.74 -4.80 9.95
CA MET A 313 -44.91 -4.58 10.79
C MET A 313 -46.13 -4.25 9.91
N GLY A 314 -47.14 -5.08 10.01
CA GLY A 314 -48.41 -4.86 9.30
C GLY A 314 -48.40 -5.10 7.80
N CYS A 315 -47.28 -5.50 7.24
CA CYS A 315 -47.10 -5.80 5.80
C CYS A 315 -45.91 -6.75 5.62
N GLU A 316 -45.82 -7.41 4.47
CA GLU A 316 -44.65 -8.20 4.06
C GLU A 316 -44.34 -7.84 2.60
N PRO A 317 -43.73 -6.69 2.35
CA PRO A 317 -43.41 -6.27 1.00
C PRO A 317 -42.33 -7.16 0.37
N PRO A 318 -42.54 -7.72 -0.85
CA PRO A 318 -41.48 -8.47 -1.50
C PRO A 318 -40.39 -7.54 -2.03
N VAL A 319 -39.19 -8.11 -2.26
CA VAL A 319 -38.15 -7.45 -3.04
C VAL A 319 -38.20 -7.95 -4.45
N VAL A 320 -38.40 -7.04 -5.41
CA VAL A 320 -38.53 -7.32 -6.84
C VAL A 320 -37.65 -6.32 -7.61
N ASP A 321 -36.86 -6.82 -8.55
CA ASP A 321 -35.91 -6.00 -9.34
C ASP A 321 -35.02 -5.12 -8.44
N GLY A 322 -34.54 -5.67 -7.33
CA GLY A 322 -33.70 -4.98 -6.35
C GLY A 322 -34.39 -3.87 -5.56
N CYS A 323 -35.72 -3.79 -5.57
CA CYS A 323 -36.51 -2.79 -4.87
C CYS A 323 -37.49 -3.44 -3.91
N ILE A 324 -37.68 -2.85 -2.72
CA ILE A 324 -38.80 -3.22 -1.84
C ILE A 324 -40.08 -2.68 -2.44
N HIS A 325 -40.93 -3.59 -2.92
CA HIS A 325 -42.23 -3.25 -3.55
C HIS A 325 -43.33 -3.18 -2.48
N PHE A 326 -43.86 -1.99 -2.24
CA PHE A 326 -44.76 -1.74 -1.13
C PHE A 326 -46.05 -1.06 -1.60
N VAL A 327 -47.19 -1.65 -1.20
CA VAL A 327 -48.51 -1.06 -1.37
C VAL A 327 -49.09 -0.78 -0.01
N PRO A 328 -49.21 0.48 0.43
CA PRO A 328 -49.69 0.83 1.76
C PRO A 328 -51.12 0.35 2.01
N THR A 329 -51.41 -0.15 3.19
CA THR A 329 -52.71 -0.69 3.60
C THR A 329 -53.42 0.10 4.70
N GLY A 330 -52.77 1.13 5.26
CA GLY A 330 -53.30 1.94 6.34
C GLY A 330 -52.25 2.66 7.15
N ASP A 331 -52.68 3.44 8.15
CA ASP A 331 -51.86 4.40 8.92
C ASP A 331 -50.69 3.73 9.64
N TRP A 332 -50.78 2.48 10.02
CA TRP A 332 -49.80 1.76 10.77
C TRP A 332 -48.94 0.77 9.97
N SER A 333 -49.14 0.75 8.65
CA SER A 333 -48.30 -0.02 7.73
C SER A 333 -46.88 0.59 7.74
N GLN A 334 -45.93 -0.20 8.22
CA GLN A 334 -44.54 0.23 8.33
C GLN A 334 -43.60 -0.97 8.16
N PHE A 335 -42.34 -0.71 7.78
CA PHE A 335 -41.32 -1.74 7.68
C PHE A 335 -39.93 -1.17 8.00
N PHE A 336 -39.03 -2.02 8.46
CA PHE A 336 -37.64 -1.67 8.70
C PHE A 336 -36.83 -1.82 7.41
N CYS A 337 -36.11 -0.76 7.05
CA CYS A 337 -35.29 -0.75 5.83
C CYS A 337 -33.80 -0.84 6.11
N LEU A 338 -33.36 -0.42 7.30
CA LEU A 338 -31.98 -0.44 7.76
C LEU A 338 -31.94 -0.86 9.22
N PRO A 339 -31.44 -2.07 9.57
CA PRO A 339 -31.23 -2.48 10.95
C PRO A 339 -30.10 -1.67 11.60
N GLY A 340 -30.31 -1.26 12.85
CA GLY A 340 -29.37 -0.43 13.60
C GLY A 340 -28.12 -1.17 14.07
N ASP A 341 -28.22 -2.47 14.26
CA ASP A 341 -27.17 -3.31 14.84
C ASP A 341 -25.99 -3.59 13.90
N GLU A 342 -26.16 -3.41 12.59
CA GLU A 342 -25.09 -3.67 11.62
C GLU A 342 -23.98 -2.61 11.64
N ASN A 343 -24.31 -1.33 11.83
CA ASN A 343 -23.36 -0.22 11.88
C ASN A 343 -23.89 0.89 12.79
N PRO A 344 -23.49 0.97 14.06
CA PRO A 344 -23.96 2.01 14.97
C PRO A 344 -23.52 3.40 14.50
N LEU A 345 -24.45 4.37 14.55
CA LEU A 345 -24.17 5.77 14.27
C LEU A 345 -23.59 6.45 15.53
N THR A 346 -22.68 7.39 15.32
CA THR A 346 -22.11 8.22 16.39
C THR A 346 -22.87 9.55 16.51
N PRO A 347 -22.76 10.31 17.61
CA PRO A 347 -23.32 11.66 17.66
C PRO A 347 -22.84 12.53 16.50
N GLY A 348 -23.71 13.39 15.96
CA GLY A 348 -23.36 14.27 14.84
C GLY A 348 -24.53 14.63 13.93
N GLU A 349 -24.23 15.38 12.89
CA GLU A 349 -25.19 15.73 11.82
C GLU A 349 -25.09 14.75 10.66
N TYR A 350 -26.22 14.42 10.06
CA TYR A 350 -26.33 13.46 8.98
C TYR A 350 -27.26 13.94 7.88
N ALA A 351 -26.96 13.59 6.64
CA ALA A 351 -27.86 13.65 5.51
C ALA A 351 -28.37 12.24 5.18
N VAL A 352 -29.67 12.10 5.02
CA VAL A 352 -30.32 10.84 4.66
C VAL A 352 -30.90 10.99 3.26
N TYR A 353 -30.56 10.08 2.36
CA TYR A 353 -31.04 10.03 0.96
C TYR A 353 -31.88 8.78 0.77
N VAL A 354 -33.07 8.96 0.19
CA VAL A 354 -34.01 7.86 -0.10
C VAL A 354 -34.29 7.85 -1.59
N GLU A 355 -33.84 6.83 -2.28
CA GLU A 355 -34.15 6.59 -3.71
C GLU A 355 -35.38 5.71 -3.81
N ILE A 356 -36.49 6.30 -4.24
CA ILE A 356 -37.80 5.68 -4.21
C ILE A 356 -38.62 6.08 -5.45
N LYS A 357 -39.40 5.12 -5.97
CA LYS A 357 -40.38 5.38 -7.03
C LYS A 357 -41.77 5.38 -6.43
N SER A 358 -42.63 6.30 -6.88
CA SER A 358 -44.03 6.38 -6.47
C SER A 358 -44.93 6.43 -7.66
N SER A 359 -46.15 5.85 -7.56
CA SER A 359 -47.16 5.93 -8.57
C SER A 359 -47.91 7.29 -8.59
N LYS A 360 -47.72 8.15 -7.58
CA LYS A 360 -48.21 9.53 -7.53
C LYS A 360 -47.34 10.44 -6.65
N ALA A 361 -47.47 11.74 -6.85
CA ALA A 361 -46.80 12.73 -5.99
C ALA A 361 -47.41 12.79 -4.58
N GLY A 362 -46.59 13.09 -3.58
CA GLY A 362 -47.00 13.23 -2.19
C GLY A 362 -45.79 13.19 -1.22
N SER A 363 -46.02 12.69 -0.01
CA SER A 363 -44.92 12.48 0.94
C SER A 363 -45.24 11.34 1.89
N ILE A 364 -44.18 10.66 2.35
CA ILE A 364 -44.23 9.66 3.39
C ILE A 364 -43.18 10.05 4.46
N LYS A 365 -43.14 9.33 5.57
CA LYS A 365 -42.18 9.59 6.64
C LYS A 365 -41.17 8.47 6.76
N LEU A 366 -39.93 8.84 7.04
CA LEU A 366 -38.87 7.93 7.48
C LEU A 366 -38.50 8.32 8.91
N THR A 367 -38.67 7.39 9.85
CA THR A 367 -38.26 7.56 11.24
C THR A 367 -36.95 6.84 11.46
N VAL A 368 -35.94 7.54 11.99
CA VAL A 368 -34.67 7.02 12.45
C VAL A 368 -34.77 6.91 13.96
N GLN A 369 -34.68 5.69 14.51
CA GLN A 369 -35.05 5.38 15.88
C GLN A 369 -33.95 4.58 16.60
N ASN A 370 -33.52 5.03 17.78
CA ASN A 370 -32.59 4.31 18.64
C ASN A 370 -33.36 3.57 19.74
N GLY A 371 -33.65 2.29 19.53
CA GLY A 371 -34.37 1.43 20.45
C GLY A 371 -35.91 1.62 20.48
N TRP A 372 -36.59 0.84 21.32
CA TRP A 372 -38.05 0.79 21.47
C TRP A 372 -38.40 1.19 22.91
N GLY A 373 -38.90 2.36 23.13
CA GLY A 373 -39.33 2.83 24.44
C GLY A 373 -39.47 4.32 24.54
N GLY A 374 -39.96 4.83 25.69
CA GLY A 374 -40.28 6.24 25.91
C GLY A 374 -39.09 7.20 25.93
N ASP A 375 -37.88 6.69 26.18
CA ASP A 375 -36.64 7.47 26.24
C ASP A 375 -35.77 7.31 24.97
N ALA A 376 -36.31 6.68 23.93
CA ALA A 376 -35.59 6.47 22.67
C ALA A 376 -35.43 7.80 21.91
N GLU A 377 -34.21 8.09 21.46
CA GLU A 377 -33.97 9.18 20.51
C GLU A 377 -34.55 8.85 19.16
N ASN A 378 -35.49 9.65 18.70
CA ASN A 378 -36.20 9.46 17.43
C ASN A 378 -36.11 10.73 16.59
N PHE A 379 -35.78 10.57 15.33
CA PHE A 379 -35.85 11.60 14.31
C PHE A 379 -36.81 11.19 13.19
N THR A 380 -37.70 12.04 12.77
CA THR A 380 -38.63 11.76 11.65
C THR A 380 -38.45 12.79 10.56
N GLY A 381 -37.98 12.33 9.39
CA GLY A 381 -37.85 13.12 8.17
C GLY A 381 -39.02 12.90 7.20
N ASN A 382 -39.32 13.90 6.40
CA ASN A 382 -40.28 13.81 5.30
C ASN A 382 -39.54 13.34 4.03
N VAL A 383 -40.05 12.28 3.42
CA VAL A 383 -39.61 11.78 2.11
C VAL A 383 -40.59 12.29 1.07
N ALA A 384 -40.19 13.33 0.35
CA ALA A 384 -41.00 13.91 -0.72
C ALA A 384 -41.00 12.97 -1.94
N LEU A 385 -42.17 12.77 -2.51
CA LEU A 385 -42.43 11.84 -3.64
C LEU A 385 -42.90 12.62 -4.87
N LYS A 386 -42.45 12.19 -6.04
CA LYS A 386 -42.97 12.57 -7.34
C LYS A 386 -43.46 11.31 -8.04
N GLU A 387 -44.31 11.44 -9.06
CA GLU A 387 -44.62 10.32 -9.93
C GLU A 387 -43.34 9.87 -10.64
N GLY A 388 -43.03 8.57 -10.57
CA GLY A 388 -41.78 7.99 -11.03
C GLY A 388 -40.67 7.98 -9.95
N TRP A 389 -39.43 7.82 -10.40
CA TRP A 389 -38.25 7.79 -9.50
C TRP A 389 -37.88 9.16 -8.92
N THR A 390 -37.61 9.19 -7.65
CA THR A 390 -37.18 10.40 -6.92
C THR A 390 -36.14 10.06 -5.88
N THR A 391 -35.08 10.86 -5.77
CA THR A 391 -34.20 10.87 -4.62
C THR A 391 -34.62 12.00 -3.69
N SER A 392 -35.17 11.67 -2.55
CA SER A 392 -35.53 12.61 -1.49
C SER A 392 -34.46 12.63 -0.43
N SER A 393 -34.18 13.81 0.13
CA SER A 393 -33.20 13.93 1.20
C SER A 393 -33.69 14.81 2.34
N PHE A 394 -33.17 14.55 3.55
CA PHE A 394 -33.36 15.42 4.72
C PHE A 394 -32.13 15.34 5.61
N ARG A 395 -31.95 16.36 6.47
CA ARG A 395 -30.87 16.35 7.47
C ARG A 395 -31.44 15.97 8.84
N MET A 396 -30.63 15.27 9.64
CA MET A 396 -30.92 14.96 11.03
C MET A 396 -29.69 15.23 11.90
N LYS A 397 -29.92 15.51 13.19
CA LYS A 397 -28.88 15.61 14.19
C LYS A 397 -29.14 14.57 15.26
N LEU A 398 -28.14 13.76 15.56
CA LEU A 398 -28.16 12.75 16.61
C LEU A 398 -27.31 13.24 17.78
N GLU A 399 -27.91 13.32 18.97
CA GLU A 399 -27.20 13.73 20.18
C GLU A 399 -26.51 12.55 20.88
N GLN A 400 -26.96 11.32 20.60
CA GLN A 400 -26.44 10.10 21.19
C GLN A 400 -25.91 9.17 20.11
N GLY A 401 -24.93 8.34 20.47
CA GLY A 401 -24.50 7.22 19.64
C GLY A 401 -25.38 6.00 19.90
N GLY A 402 -25.57 5.15 18.88
CA GLY A 402 -26.36 3.93 19.05
C GLY A 402 -26.73 3.23 17.74
N ASN A 403 -27.51 2.18 17.92
CA ASN A 403 -28.07 1.39 16.84
C ASN A 403 -29.41 2.00 16.42
N TYR A 404 -29.40 2.71 15.30
CA TYR A 404 -30.59 3.40 14.80
C TYR A 404 -31.25 2.60 13.70
N ASP A 405 -32.46 2.08 13.98
CA ASP A 405 -33.32 1.47 12.96
C ASP A 405 -33.99 2.54 12.09
N MET A 406 -34.23 2.24 10.83
CA MET A 406 -34.97 3.09 9.90
C MET A 406 -36.33 2.50 9.59
N ILE A 407 -37.37 3.23 9.91
CA ILE A 407 -38.75 2.81 9.77
C ILE A 407 -39.45 3.69 8.75
N LEU A 408 -39.76 3.15 7.60
CA LEU A 408 -40.56 3.84 6.59
C LEU A 408 -42.04 3.80 6.96
N LYS A 409 -42.69 4.96 6.99
CA LYS A 409 -44.09 5.13 7.40
C LYS A 409 -44.87 5.82 6.28
N PRO A 410 -45.64 5.07 5.47
CA PRO A 410 -46.48 5.67 4.44
C PRO A 410 -47.65 6.44 5.02
N GLU A 411 -48.07 6.16 6.24
CA GLU A 411 -49.26 6.72 6.87
C GLU A 411 -50.54 6.49 6.00
N THR A 412 -51.25 7.55 5.66
CA THR A 412 -52.45 7.50 4.80
C THR A 412 -52.15 7.56 3.29
N PHE A 413 -50.88 7.50 2.91
CA PHE A 413 -50.49 7.57 1.51
C PHE A 413 -50.86 6.26 0.77
N ASP A 414 -51.69 6.35 -0.27
CA ASP A 414 -52.37 5.21 -0.94
C ASP A 414 -51.83 4.96 -2.35
N ALA A 415 -50.53 5.02 -2.53
CA ALA A 415 -49.86 4.79 -3.80
C ALA A 415 -48.82 3.65 -3.72
N THR A 416 -48.56 2.99 -4.82
CA THR A 416 -47.50 2.00 -4.93
C THR A 416 -46.14 2.66 -4.81
N LEU A 417 -45.25 2.05 -4.00
CA LEU A 417 -43.91 2.51 -3.74
C LEU A 417 -42.88 1.40 -4.04
N ASP A 418 -41.81 1.73 -4.73
CA ASP A 418 -40.64 0.86 -4.94
C ASP A 418 -39.41 1.55 -4.29
N LEU A 419 -38.98 1.08 -3.12
CA LEU A 419 -37.80 1.60 -2.43
C LEU A 419 -36.55 0.89 -2.93
N LYS A 420 -35.64 1.64 -3.55
CA LYS A 420 -34.39 1.09 -4.12
C LYS A 420 -33.22 1.16 -3.14
N SER A 421 -33.06 2.30 -2.44
CA SER A 421 -31.95 2.44 -1.48
C SER A 421 -32.25 3.51 -0.43
N ILE A 422 -31.57 3.36 0.72
CA ILE A 422 -31.41 4.41 1.73
C ILE A 422 -29.92 4.59 1.97
N THR A 423 -29.41 5.81 1.82
CA THR A 423 -28.02 6.17 2.05
C THR A 423 -27.93 7.16 3.19
N ILE A 424 -27.10 6.90 4.19
CA ILE A 424 -26.83 7.82 5.30
C ILE A 424 -25.41 8.32 5.17
N LYS A 425 -25.25 9.64 5.19
CA LYS A 425 -23.96 10.31 5.13
C LYS A 425 -23.78 11.19 6.35
N LYS A 426 -22.65 11.05 7.04
CA LYS A 426 -22.28 11.93 8.15
C LYS A 426 -21.78 13.24 7.58
N ILE A 427 -22.32 14.38 8.08
CA ILE A 427 -21.86 15.72 7.73
C ILE A 427 -20.69 16.05 8.65
N VAL A 428 -19.51 16.24 8.08
CA VAL A 428 -18.31 16.62 8.82
C VAL A 428 -17.77 17.94 8.30
N LYS A 429 -17.27 18.77 9.21
CA LYS A 429 -16.61 20.03 8.83
C LYS A 429 -15.14 19.75 8.64
N MET A 430 -14.65 19.95 7.44
CA MET A 430 -13.27 19.67 7.05
C MET A 430 -12.66 20.86 6.31
N ASN A 431 -11.35 20.96 6.38
CA ASN A 431 -10.54 21.86 5.53
C ASN A 431 -9.95 21.14 4.31
N SER A 432 -10.30 19.88 4.14
CA SER A 432 -9.92 19.05 2.98
C SER A 432 -11.10 18.19 2.54
N ILE A 433 -11.09 17.74 1.29
CA ILE A 433 -12.10 16.84 0.71
C ILE A 433 -11.44 15.50 0.45
N PRO A 434 -11.89 14.39 1.07
CA PRO A 434 -11.42 13.06 0.77
C PRO A 434 -11.65 12.71 -0.71
N LEU A 435 -10.67 12.04 -1.33
CA LEU A 435 -10.87 11.45 -2.65
C LEU A 435 -11.86 10.28 -2.57
N THR A 436 -12.75 10.21 -3.54
CA THR A 436 -13.64 9.04 -3.69
C THR A 436 -12.82 7.79 -4.06
N PRO A 437 -13.38 6.57 -3.87
CA PRO A 437 -12.71 5.34 -4.31
C PRO A 437 -12.33 5.37 -5.80
N GLU A 438 -13.19 5.90 -6.68
CA GLU A 438 -12.94 6.07 -8.10
C GLU A 438 -11.78 7.03 -8.35
N GLU A 439 -11.75 8.20 -7.69
CA GLU A 439 -10.67 9.17 -7.83
C GLU A 439 -9.32 8.60 -7.35
N LYS A 440 -9.32 7.79 -6.27
CA LYS A 440 -8.12 7.08 -5.79
C LYS A 440 -7.64 6.08 -6.83
N LYS A 441 -8.56 5.29 -7.38
CA LYS A 441 -8.27 4.33 -8.46
C LYS A 441 -7.69 5.02 -9.68
N ASP A 442 -8.34 6.06 -10.19
CA ASP A 442 -7.89 6.81 -11.37
C ASP A 442 -6.49 7.42 -11.15
N THR A 443 -6.25 7.96 -9.96
CA THR A 443 -4.96 8.50 -9.56
C THR A 443 -3.86 7.42 -9.55
N LEU A 444 -4.16 6.24 -9.05
CA LEU A 444 -3.23 5.12 -9.02
C LEU A 444 -3.04 4.49 -10.41
N VAL A 445 -4.06 4.46 -11.26
CA VAL A 445 -3.93 4.08 -12.67
C VAL A 445 -2.97 5.04 -13.39
N TRP A 446 -3.11 6.34 -13.15
CA TRP A 446 -2.15 7.34 -13.66
C TRP A 446 -0.73 7.06 -13.15
N ALA A 447 -0.56 6.77 -11.86
CA ALA A 447 0.75 6.48 -11.29
C ALA A 447 1.39 5.22 -11.90
N MET A 448 0.61 4.15 -12.09
CA MET A 448 1.03 2.91 -12.75
C MET A 448 1.44 3.15 -14.21
N ASN A 449 0.62 3.90 -14.97
CA ASN A 449 0.96 4.29 -16.34
C ASN A 449 2.27 5.07 -16.41
N LYS A 450 2.45 6.07 -15.55
CA LYS A 450 3.66 6.87 -15.47
C LYS A 450 4.89 6.03 -15.14
N TRP A 451 4.76 5.09 -14.22
CA TRP A 451 5.81 4.15 -13.85
C TRP A 451 6.20 3.23 -15.01
N CYS A 452 5.22 2.52 -15.61
CA CYS A 452 5.47 1.62 -16.73
C CYS A 452 6.08 2.36 -17.91
N GLN A 453 5.57 3.56 -18.25
CA GLN A 453 6.11 4.38 -19.32
C GLN A 453 7.56 4.75 -19.05
N GLY A 454 7.89 5.25 -17.85
CA GLY A 454 9.25 5.63 -17.48
C GLY A 454 10.23 4.46 -17.56
N MET A 455 9.87 3.31 -17.00
CA MET A 455 10.71 2.11 -17.01
C MET A 455 10.94 1.57 -18.43
N ILE A 456 9.88 1.42 -19.21
CA ILE A 456 9.97 0.85 -20.57
C ILE A 456 10.71 1.80 -21.51
N GLN A 457 10.51 3.10 -21.40
CA GLN A 457 11.27 4.09 -22.17
C GLN A 457 12.76 4.09 -21.77
N ALA A 458 13.08 3.99 -20.47
CA ALA A 458 14.46 3.93 -20.00
C ALA A 458 15.21 2.69 -20.52
N THR A 459 14.50 1.60 -20.74
CA THR A 459 15.06 0.38 -21.38
C THR A 459 15.02 0.42 -22.91
N GLN A 460 14.48 1.47 -23.51
CA GLN A 460 14.35 1.66 -24.98
C GLN A 460 13.63 0.49 -25.67
N GLY A 461 12.71 -0.19 -24.97
CA GLY A 461 12.03 -1.39 -25.49
C GLY A 461 12.92 -2.62 -25.69
N LYS A 462 14.18 -2.59 -25.21
CA LYS A 462 15.12 -3.71 -25.32
C LYS A 462 14.79 -4.86 -24.38
N VAL A 463 14.10 -4.57 -23.27
CA VAL A 463 13.59 -5.58 -22.34
C VAL A 463 12.24 -6.05 -22.84
N LYS A 464 12.20 -7.24 -23.41
CA LYS A 464 11.02 -7.80 -24.10
C LYS A 464 10.21 -8.79 -23.27
N ALA A 465 10.66 -9.13 -22.09
CA ALA A 465 9.97 -10.03 -21.18
C ALA A 465 10.02 -9.46 -19.76
N TRP A 466 8.89 -9.47 -19.06
CA TRP A 466 8.75 -8.88 -17.73
C TRP A 466 7.88 -9.72 -16.80
N ASP A 467 8.25 -9.75 -15.53
CA ASP A 467 7.26 -10.03 -14.49
C ASP A 467 6.31 -8.84 -14.42
N LEU A 468 5.12 -9.02 -14.97
CA LEU A 468 4.03 -8.04 -14.96
C LEU A 468 3.59 -7.78 -13.53
N ILE A 469 3.31 -8.88 -12.83
CA ILE A 469 2.90 -8.90 -11.42
C ILE A 469 3.72 -9.97 -10.70
N ASN A 470 4.27 -9.59 -9.55
CA ASN A 470 5.00 -10.49 -8.68
C ASN A 470 4.18 -10.78 -7.40
N GLU A 471 4.11 -12.06 -7.00
CA GLU A 471 3.60 -12.53 -5.71
C GLU A 471 2.17 -12.07 -5.38
N ALA A 472 1.26 -12.21 -6.33
CA ALA A 472 -0.11 -11.74 -6.15
C ALA A 472 -0.96 -12.62 -5.24
N VAL A 473 -0.75 -13.95 -5.23
CA VAL A 473 -1.63 -14.91 -4.54
C VAL A 473 -1.23 -15.07 -3.08
N SER A 474 -2.18 -14.87 -2.16
CA SER A 474 -1.91 -14.87 -0.71
C SER A 474 -1.52 -16.24 -0.13
N GLY A 475 -1.93 -17.34 -0.74
CA GLY A 475 -1.80 -18.68 -0.16
C GLY A 475 -2.90 -19.02 0.86
N GLY A 476 -3.97 -18.23 0.91
CA GLY A 476 -5.14 -18.41 1.78
C GLY A 476 -6.41 -17.81 1.20
N GLY A 477 -7.50 -17.89 1.97
CA GLY A 477 -8.81 -17.41 1.54
C GLY A 477 -9.58 -18.43 0.68
N ASN A 478 -10.78 -18.05 0.27
CA ASN A 478 -11.66 -18.87 -0.56
C ASN A 478 -12.55 -17.94 -1.39
N VAL A 479 -12.11 -17.59 -2.59
CA VAL A 479 -12.82 -16.70 -3.51
C VAL A 479 -13.10 -17.41 -4.83
N HIS A 480 -13.98 -16.88 -5.65
CA HIS A 480 -14.31 -17.38 -6.99
C HIS A 480 -14.49 -18.92 -7.09
N GLY A 481 -15.21 -19.50 -6.11
CA GLY A 481 -15.52 -20.95 -6.12
C GLY A 481 -14.41 -21.85 -5.57
N GLY A 482 -13.45 -21.32 -4.82
CA GLY A 482 -12.51 -22.13 -4.07
C GLY A 482 -11.02 -21.85 -4.30
N ILE A 483 -10.66 -20.76 -4.96
CA ILE A 483 -9.24 -20.36 -5.14
C ILE A 483 -8.77 -19.45 -4.00
N TYR A 484 -7.46 -19.38 -3.81
CA TYR A 484 -6.86 -18.42 -2.88
C TYR A 484 -7.11 -16.98 -3.30
N ALA A 485 -7.37 -16.10 -2.33
CA ALA A 485 -7.48 -14.68 -2.55
C ALA A 485 -6.13 -14.08 -2.99
N LEU A 486 -6.16 -12.89 -3.60
CA LEU A 486 -4.94 -12.09 -3.75
C LEU A 486 -4.48 -11.55 -2.38
N GLN A 487 -3.22 -11.23 -2.26
CA GLN A 487 -2.69 -10.54 -1.08
C GLN A 487 -3.37 -9.17 -0.93
N SER A 488 -3.71 -8.78 0.29
CA SER A 488 -4.43 -7.54 0.61
C SER A 488 -4.01 -7.07 1.99
N GLU A 489 -4.08 -5.78 2.25
CA GLU A 489 -3.85 -5.21 3.59
C GLU A 489 -4.70 -5.91 4.68
N THR A 490 -5.88 -6.44 4.29
CA THR A 490 -6.81 -7.10 5.22
C THR A 490 -6.52 -8.57 5.51
N ASN A 491 -5.63 -9.22 4.73
CA ASN A 491 -5.36 -10.66 4.86
C ASN A 491 -3.88 -11.02 5.10
N VAL A 492 -3.07 -10.04 5.41
CA VAL A 492 -1.64 -10.18 5.74
C VAL A 492 -1.39 -9.82 7.21
N SER A 493 -0.14 -9.97 7.67
CA SER A 493 0.24 -9.53 9.00
C SER A 493 0.12 -8.00 9.16
N PRO A 494 -0.15 -7.47 10.38
CA PRO A 494 -0.15 -6.02 10.60
C PRO A 494 1.17 -5.32 10.21
N GLU A 495 2.29 -6.03 10.31
CA GLU A 495 3.61 -5.54 9.91
C GLU A 495 3.69 -5.38 8.38
N ASP A 496 3.23 -6.38 7.63
CA ASP A 496 3.19 -6.32 6.17
C ASP A 496 2.16 -5.30 5.66
N ALA A 497 0.99 -5.20 6.29
CA ALA A 497 -0.01 -4.18 6.00
C ALA A 497 0.57 -2.75 6.16
N ALA A 498 1.36 -2.52 7.20
CA ALA A 498 2.00 -1.22 7.43
C ALA A 498 3.14 -0.92 6.43
N ARG A 499 3.87 -1.95 5.97
CA ARG A 499 5.08 -1.82 5.14
C ARG A 499 4.79 -1.84 3.63
N CYS A 500 3.86 -2.68 3.19
CA CYS A 500 3.57 -2.96 1.79
C CYS A 500 2.46 -2.06 1.22
N PHE A 501 2.34 -2.03 -0.09
CA PHE A 501 1.29 -1.32 -0.81
C PHE A 501 0.53 -2.26 -1.74
N TYR A 502 -0.71 -2.55 -1.44
CA TYR A 502 -1.53 -3.52 -2.15
C TYR A 502 -2.38 -2.84 -3.23
N TRP A 503 -1.89 -2.83 -4.48
CA TRP A 503 -2.56 -2.21 -5.63
C TRP A 503 -3.99 -2.73 -5.86
N GLN A 504 -4.20 -4.02 -5.65
CA GLN A 504 -5.49 -4.71 -5.82
C GLN A 504 -6.57 -4.23 -4.86
N ASP A 505 -6.21 -3.63 -3.73
CA ASP A 505 -7.18 -3.06 -2.78
C ASP A 505 -7.84 -1.78 -3.33
N TYR A 506 -7.19 -1.15 -4.31
CA TYR A 506 -7.67 0.06 -4.99
C TYR A 506 -8.20 -0.23 -6.39
N PHE A 507 -7.58 -1.17 -7.12
CA PHE A 507 -7.97 -1.52 -8.49
C PHE A 507 -9.11 -2.54 -8.56
N SER A 508 -9.50 -3.14 -7.47
CA SER A 508 -10.18 -4.42 -7.31
C SER A 508 -9.30 -5.64 -7.72
N PRO A 509 -9.51 -6.79 -7.10
CA PRO A 509 -8.75 -8.00 -7.45
C PRO A 509 -8.85 -8.40 -8.92
N GLU A 510 -10.05 -8.24 -9.53
CA GLU A 510 -10.34 -8.63 -10.91
C GLU A 510 -9.73 -7.66 -11.94
N GLU A 511 -9.57 -6.39 -11.59
CA GLU A 511 -9.06 -5.37 -12.52
C GLU A 511 -7.55 -5.14 -12.39
N TYR A 512 -6.93 -5.65 -11.33
CA TYR A 512 -5.49 -5.47 -11.08
C TYR A 512 -4.64 -5.95 -12.27
N GLY A 513 -4.82 -7.18 -12.72
CA GLY A 513 -4.09 -7.71 -13.86
C GLY A 513 -4.30 -6.91 -15.14
N PRO A 514 -5.55 -6.66 -15.58
CA PRO A 514 -5.85 -5.85 -16.76
C PRO A 514 -5.26 -4.45 -16.74
N ILE A 515 -5.31 -3.75 -15.62
CA ILE A 515 -4.78 -2.38 -15.51
C ILE A 515 -3.27 -2.36 -15.69
N VAL A 516 -2.54 -3.25 -15.01
CA VAL A 516 -1.08 -3.30 -15.12
C VAL A 516 -0.65 -3.76 -16.51
N GLU A 517 -1.33 -4.75 -17.08
CA GLU A 517 -1.05 -5.25 -18.44
C GLU A 517 -1.24 -4.16 -19.49
N LYS A 518 -2.35 -3.44 -19.42
CA LYS A 518 -2.62 -2.32 -20.31
C LYS A 518 -1.55 -1.22 -20.19
N ALA A 519 -1.16 -0.85 -18.97
CA ALA A 519 -0.11 0.14 -18.72
C ALA A 519 1.22 -0.29 -19.35
N ALA A 520 1.59 -1.57 -19.20
CA ALA A 520 2.81 -2.11 -19.78
C ALA A 520 2.79 -2.13 -21.31
N ARG A 521 1.68 -2.60 -21.92
CA ARG A 521 1.58 -2.66 -23.39
C ARG A 521 1.49 -1.28 -24.04
N ASP A 522 0.74 -0.35 -23.45
CA ASP A 522 0.66 1.01 -23.95
C ASP A 522 2.04 1.71 -23.88
N ALA A 523 2.76 1.51 -22.77
CA ALA A 523 4.12 2.01 -22.62
C ALA A 523 5.07 1.42 -23.67
N TYR A 524 5.01 0.12 -23.92
CA TYR A 524 5.86 -0.55 -24.91
C TYR A 524 5.53 -0.11 -26.34
N ALA A 525 4.24 0.02 -26.67
CA ALA A 525 3.78 0.51 -27.96
C ALA A 525 4.20 1.97 -28.24
N SER A 526 4.50 2.76 -27.19
CA SER A 526 4.97 4.14 -27.34
C SER A 526 6.46 4.26 -27.68
N VAL A 527 7.22 3.16 -27.62
CA VAL A 527 8.66 3.15 -27.93
C VAL A 527 8.84 3.10 -29.45
N GLU A 528 9.61 4.03 -30.00
CA GLU A 528 9.87 4.09 -31.44
C GLU A 528 10.53 2.80 -31.95
N GLY A 529 9.94 2.19 -32.96
CA GLY A 529 10.43 0.94 -33.59
C GLY A 529 10.12 -0.35 -32.79
N ALA A 530 9.47 -0.27 -31.65
CA ALA A 530 9.03 -1.46 -30.90
C ALA A 530 7.82 -2.11 -31.57
N ASN A 531 7.84 -3.44 -31.65
CA ASN A 531 6.69 -4.23 -32.09
C ASN A 531 5.93 -4.74 -30.84
N PRO A 532 4.70 -4.30 -30.59
CA PRO A 532 3.94 -4.71 -29.39
C PRO A 532 3.80 -6.22 -29.19
N SER A 533 3.86 -7.01 -30.28
CA SER A 533 3.80 -8.47 -30.21
C SER A 533 5.07 -9.12 -29.63
N ASP A 534 6.18 -8.37 -29.54
CA ASP A 534 7.43 -8.87 -28.98
C ASP A 534 7.43 -8.85 -27.44
N LEU A 535 6.52 -8.11 -26.83
CA LEU A 535 6.44 -7.99 -25.37
C LEU A 535 5.76 -9.22 -24.77
N LEU A 536 6.48 -9.91 -23.89
CA LEU A 536 6.00 -11.06 -23.12
C LEU A 536 5.81 -10.66 -21.65
N LEU A 537 4.63 -10.91 -21.13
CA LEU A 537 4.23 -10.52 -19.76
C LEU A 537 3.90 -11.76 -18.94
N PHE A 538 4.60 -11.92 -17.81
CA PHE A 538 4.48 -13.05 -16.91
C PHE A 538 3.85 -12.64 -15.59
N VAL A 539 3.13 -13.56 -14.96
CA VAL A 539 2.78 -13.49 -13.55
C VAL A 539 3.68 -14.44 -12.79
N ASN A 540 4.45 -13.91 -11.86
CA ASN A 540 5.45 -14.63 -11.10
C ASN A 540 5.03 -14.82 -9.65
N ASP A 541 5.23 -16.01 -9.07
CA ASP A 541 4.88 -16.22 -7.67
C ASP A 541 5.78 -17.30 -7.02
N TYR A 542 5.84 -17.28 -5.68
CA TYR A 542 6.60 -18.22 -4.86
C TYR A 542 5.71 -19.36 -4.32
N ASN A 543 6.35 -20.44 -3.90
CA ASN A 543 5.69 -21.62 -3.33
C ASN A 543 4.61 -22.26 -4.24
N LEU A 544 4.74 -22.11 -5.55
CA LEU A 544 3.84 -22.77 -6.50
C LEU A 544 4.05 -24.29 -6.51
N GLU A 545 5.24 -24.75 -6.15
CA GLU A 545 5.67 -26.14 -5.96
C GLU A 545 5.31 -26.71 -4.57
N SER A 546 4.43 -26.05 -3.82
CA SER A 546 4.09 -26.46 -2.44
C SER A 546 3.37 -27.81 -2.39
N ASP A 547 3.83 -28.67 -1.51
CA ASP A 547 3.22 -30.00 -1.26
C ASP A 547 2.15 -29.98 -0.15
N TRP A 548 2.28 -29.06 0.79
CA TRP A 548 1.38 -28.93 1.97
C TRP A 548 -0.06 -28.56 1.59
N ASP A 549 -0.25 -27.81 0.49
CA ASP A 549 -1.56 -27.42 -0.04
C ASP A 549 -1.94 -28.17 -1.32
N GLN A 550 -1.20 -29.22 -1.68
CA GLN A 550 -1.42 -30.00 -2.89
C GLN A 550 -1.40 -29.17 -4.18
N ASN A 551 -0.46 -28.24 -4.25
CA ASN A 551 -0.32 -27.26 -5.34
C ASN A 551 -1.56 -26.37 -5.54
N HIS A 552 -2.29 -26.04 -4.48
CA HIS A 552 -3.48 -25.20 -4.58
C HIS A 552 -3.12 -23.77 -5.01
N LYS A 553 -1.95 -23.27 -4.58
CA LYS A 553 -1.50 -21.92 -4.94
C LYS A 553 -1.30 -21.77 -6.45
N VAL A 554 -0.64 -22.70 -7.14
CA VAL A 554 -0.47 -22.62 -8.60
C VAL A 554 -1.80 -22.78 -9.35
N LYS A 555 -2.73 -23.61 -8.86
CA LYS A 555 -4.09 -23.71 -9.40
C LYS A 555 -4.82 -22.37 -9.31
N SER A 556 -4.73 -21.73 -8.16
CA SER A 556 -5.31 -20.40 -7.92
C SER A 556 -4.72 -19.34 -8.85
N LEU A 557 -3.41 -19.34 -9.04
CA LEU A 557 -2.73 -18.40 -9.95
C LEU A 557 -3.22 -18.57 -11.40
N VAL A 558 -3.35 -19.80 -11.89
CA VAL A 558 -3.87 -20.08 -13.24
C VAL A 558 -5.31 -19.58 -13.39
N GLU A 559 -6.17 -19.75 -12.36
CA GLU A 559 -7.54 -19.24 -12.40
C GLU A 559 -7.58 -17.70 -12.34
N TRP A 560 -6.75 -17.05 -11.53
CA TRP A 560 -6.64 -15.59 -11.54
C TRP A 560 -6.24 -15.03 -12.90
N ILE A 561 -5.32 -15.65 -13.61
CA ILE A 561 -4.96 -15.26 -14.98
C ILE A 561 -6.19 -15.29 -15.89
N LYS A 562 -7.02 -16.34 -15.83
CA LYS A 562 -8.25 -16.45 -16.61
C LYS A 562 -9.27 -15.36 -16.24
N ILE A 563 -9.42 -15.08 -14.93
CA ILE A 563 -10.30 -14.01 -14.44
C ILE A 563 -9.84 -12.66 -15.00
N TRP A 564 -8.56 -12.36 -14.94
CA TRP A 564 -8.01 -11.10 -15.47
C TRP A 564 -8.18 -10.97 -16.98
N GLU A 565 -7.93 -12.03 -17.75
CA GLU A 565 -8.15 -12.00 -19.20
C GLU A 565 -9.64 -11.84 -19.56
N ALA A 566 -10.54 -12.47 -18.82
CA ALA A 566 -11.98 -12.31 -18.97
C ALA A 566 -12.42 -10.88 -18.60
N LYS A 567 -11.93 -10.33 -17.49
CA LYS A 567 -12.25 -8.97 -17.06
C LYS A 567 -11.72 -7.92 -18.03
N GLY A 568 -10.51 -8.10 -18.55
CA GLY A 568 -9.97 -7.22 -19.58
C GLY A 568 -10.86 -7.19 -20.84
N LYS A 569 -11.42 -8.34 -21.24
CA LYS A 569 -12.37 -8.40 -22.36
C LYS A 569 -13.66 -7.66 -22.04
N GLU A 570 -14.20 -7.75 -20.82
CA GLU A 570 -15.37 -6.96 -20.40
C GLU A 570 -15.10 -5.46 -20.48
N LEU A 571 -13.89 -5.03 -20.13
CA LEU A 571 -13.46 -3.63 -20.20
C LEU A 571 -13.17 -3.16 -21.63
N GLY A 572 -13.32 -4.03 -22.64
CA GLY A 572 -13.00 -3.72 -24.04
C GLY A 572 -11.50 -3.73 -24.34
N TRP A 573 -10.68 -4.26 -23.44
CA TRP A 573 -9.25 -4.45 -23.61
C TRP A 573 -8.97 -5.89 -24.05
N ASN A 574 -7.90 -6.09 -24.80
CA ASN A 574 -7.46 -7.43 -25.21
C ASN A 574 -6.37 -7.93 -24.27
N THR A 575 -6.64 -7.92 -22.98
CA THR A 575 -5.68 -8.33 -21.95
C THR A 575 -5.17 -9.74 -22.22
N LYS A 576 -3.86 -9.87 -22.28
CA LYS A 576 -3.15 -11.12 -22.53
C LYS A 576 -1.95 -11.27 -21.60
N ILE A 577 -1.99 -12.29 -20.78
CA ILE A 577 -0.85 -12.73 -19.97
C ILE A 577 -0.16 -13.86 -20.73
N ASP A 578 1.13 -13.67 -21.06
CA ASP A 578 1.85 -14.58 -21.93
C ASP A 578 2.42 -15.77 -21.18
N GLY A 579 2.79 -15.62 -19.91
CA GLY A 579 3.47 -16.68 -19.18
C GLY A 579 3.22 -16.69 -17.68
N ILE A 580 3.69 -17.77 -17.05
CA ILE A 580 3.69 -17.99 -15.61
C ILE A 580 5.14 -18.23 -15.17
N GLY A 581 5.59 -17.46 -14.18
CA GLY A 581 6.85 -17.66 -13.48
C GLY A 581 6.64 -18.39 -12.16
N THR A 582 7.53 -19.34 -11.85
CA THR A 582 7.64 -19.95 -10.53
C THR A 582 9.02 -19.64 -9.96
N GLN A 583 9.06 -19.03 -8.77
CA GLN A 583 10.34 -18.63 -8.17
C GLN A 583 11.22 -19.84 -7.84
N MET A 584 10.67 -20.90 -7.29
CA MET A 584 11.39 -22.12 -6.91
C MET A 584 12.59 -21.87 -5.98
N HIS A 585 12.38 -21.11 -4.92
CA HIS A 585 13.31 -21.01 -3.79
C HIS A 585 13.21 -22.28 -2.95
N ILE A 586 13.94 -23.32 -3.30
CA ILE A 586 13.76 -24.66 -2.76
C ILE A 586 14.93 -25.10 -1.87
N SER A 587 14.80 -26.30 -1.30
CA SER A 587 15.88 -26.99 -0.59
C SER A 587 15.91 -28.47 -0.98
N TYR A 588 17.10 -29.06 -0.98
CA TYR A 588 17.28 -30.50 -0.95
C TYR A 588 17.09 -31.01 0.49
N TYR A 589 16.37 -32.08 0.68
CA TYR A 589 16.10 -32.69 1.98
C TYR A 589 16.77 -34.07 2.06
N GLU A 590 17.59 -34.31 3.10
CA GLU A 590 18.13 -35.65 3.37
C GLU A 590 17.07 -36.68 3.73
N ASN A 591 15.95 -36.24 4.28
CA ASN A 591 14.80 -37.10 4.54
C ASN A 591 14.16 -37.50 3.20
N GLU A 592 14.29 -38.78 2.84
CA GLU A 592 13.82 -39.29 1.56
C GLU A 592 12.31 -39.12 1.35
N GLN A 593 11.50 -39.25 2.40
CA GLN A 593 10.04 -39.10 2.30
C GLN A 593 9.66 -37.66 1.98
N ILE A 594 10.30 -36.68 2.66
CA ILE A 594 10.10 -35.26 2.38
C ILE A 594 10.59 -34.92 0.98
N GLN A 595 11.79 -35.38 0.62
CA GLN A 595 12.38 -35.15 -0.72
C GLN A 595 11.47 -35.70 -1.83
N GLN A 596 10.88 -36.88 -1.64
CA GLN A 596 9.95 -37.45 -2.62
C GLN A 596 8.64 -36.66 -2.70
N SER A 597 8.11 -36.18 -1.57
CA SER A 597 6.94 -35.29 -1.54
C SER A 597 7.19 -34.01 -2.36
N LYS A 598 8.35 -33.36 -2.15
CA LYS A 598 8.76 -32.17 -2.91
C LYS A 598 8.87 -32.45 -4.41
N LYS A 599 9.51 -33.58 -4.79
CA LYS A 599 9.60 -34.00 -6.19
C LYS A 599 8.21 -34.16 -6.82
N ASN A 600 7.29 -34.85 -6.14
CA ASN A 600 5.93 -35.04 -6.65
C ASN A 600 5.19 -33.72 -6.84
N ALA A 601 5.35 -32.77 -5.91
CA ALA A 601 4.72 -31.45 -6.00
C ALA A 601 5.31 -30.58 -7.12
N ILE A 602 6.62 -30.64 -7.34
CA ILE A 602 7.28 -29.95 -8.48
C ILE A 602 6.78 -30.51 -9.82
N GLU A 603 6.72 -31.85 -9.99
CA GLU A 603 6.18 -32.45 -11.22
C GLU A 603 4.72 -32.05 -11.45
N ASN A 604 3.91 -32.04 -10.38
CA ASN A 604 2.50 -31.66 -10.47
C ASN A 604 2.34 -30.17 -10.82
N MET A 605 3.14 -29.30 -10.24
CA MET A 605 3.19 -27.88 -10.60
C MET A 605 3.47 -27.68 -12.10
N PHE A 606 4.52 -28.32 -12.64
CA PHE A 606 4.83 -28.20 -14.07
C PHE A 606 3.70 -28.72 -14.96
N LYS A 607 3.00 -29.79 -14.56
CA LYS A 607 1.81 -30.31 -15.28
C LYS A 607 0.67 -29.27 -15.29
N ILE A 608 0.40 -28.61 -14.16
CA ILE A 608 -0.62 -27.58 -14.05
C ILE A 608 -0.26 -26.36 -14.91
N MET A 609 1.00 -25.90 -14.82
CA MET A 609 1.47 -24.77 -15.61
C MET A 609 1.42 -25.08 -17.11
N ALA A 610 1.88 -26.25 -17.55
CA ALA A 610 1.81 -26.69 -18.94
C ALA A 610 0.35 -26.79 -19.44
N ALA A 611 -0.57 -27.30 -18.63
CA ALA A 611 -1.99 -27.39 -18.97
C ALA A 611 -2.66 -26.02 -19.16
N SER A 612 -2.10 -24.94 -18.63
CA SER A 612 -2.62 -23.57 -18.83
C SER A 612 -2.44 -23.06 -20.26
N GLY A 613 -1.55 -23.66 -21.06
CA GLY A 613 -1.19 -23.19 -22.41
C GLY A 613 -0.28 -21.95 -22.42
N LYS A 614 0.12 -21.44 -21.26
CA LYS A 614 1.00 -20.28 -21.10
C LYS A 614 2.48 -20.67 -21.23
N LEU A 615 3.33 -19.69 -21.51
CA LEU A 615 4.77 -19.87 -21.35
C LEU A 615 5.09 -20.20 -19.88
N VAL A 616 6.07 -21.07 -19.67
CA VAL A 616 6.50 -21.49 -18.34
C VAL A 616 7.94 -21.07 -18.11
N ARG A 617 8.17 -20.38 -17.01
CA ARG A 617 9.50 -19.94 -16.56
C ARG A 617 9.75 -20.39 -15.13
N VAL A 618 10.95 -20.94 -14.89
CA VAL A 618 11.52 -21.00 -13.54
C VAL A 618 12.33 -19.72 -13.35
N SER A 619 11.85 -18.84 -12.50
CA SER A 619 12.30 -17.44 -12.49
C SER A 619 13.46 -17.15 -11.53
N GLU A 620 13.56 -17.91 -10.41
CA GLU A 620 14.42 -17.54 -9.28
C GLU A 620 15.01 -18.79 -8.59
N LEU A 621 15.37 -19.82 -9.38
CA LEU A 621 15.84 -21.08 -8.84
C LEU A 621 17.07 -20.88 -7.97
N ASP A 622 16.95 -21.20 -6.69
CA ASP A 622 18.05 -21.42 -5.77
C ASP A 622 17.76 -22.62 -4.87
N MET A 623 18.81 -23.26 -4.36
CA MET A 623 18.64 -24.51 -3.62
C MET A 623 19.48 -24.49 -2.35
N GLY A 624 18.82 -24.51 -1.19
CA GLY A 624 19.43 -24.77 0.10
C GLY A 624 19.58 -26.27 0.40
N TYR A 625 20.05 -26.58 1.60
CA TYR A 625 20.21 -27.94 2.09
C TYR A 625 19.60 -28.10 3.49
N VAL A 626 18.79 -29.14 3.68
CA VAL A 626 18.19 -29.48 4.97
C VAL A 626 18.63 -30.91 5.36
N ASP A 627 19.26 -31.05 6.54
CA ASP A 627 19.75 -32.32 7.06
C ASP A 627 18.62 -33.28 7.49
N ALA A 628 18.97 -34.49 7.86
CA ALA A 628 18.02 -35.51 8.30
C ALA A 628 17.23 -35.14 9.55
N ASN A 629 17.68 -34.13 10.31
CA ASN A 629 17.00 -33.62 11.50
C ASN A 629 16.08 -32.43 11.18
N GLY A 630 15.97 -32.02 9.91
CA GLY A 630 15.18 -30.87 9.48
C GLY A 630 15.86 -29.52 9.68
N LYS A 631 17.19 -29.50 9.89
CA LYS A 631 17.96 -28.29 10.11
C LYS A 631 18.58 -27.80 8.80
N THR A 632 18.45 -26.49 8.51
CA THR A 632 19.14 -25.82 7.40
C THR A 632 20.65 -25.89 7.63
N VAL A 633 21.37 -26.27 6.60
CA VAL A 633 22.83 -26.42 6.59
C VAL A 633 23.47 -25.26 5.87
N THR A 634 24.41 -24.57 6.54
CA THR A 634 25.16 -23.46 5.94
C THR A 634 26.43 -23.95 5.25
N THR A 635 26.99 -23.12 4.36
CA THR A 635 28.28 -23.36 3.72
C THR A 635 29.40 -23.59 4.77
N GLU A 636 29.41 -22.83 5.85
CA GLU A 636 30.37 -23.02 6.95
C GLU A 636 30.24 -24.39 7.62
N MET A 637 29.00 -24.88 7.80
CA MET A 637 28.75 -26.23 8.35
C MET A 637 29.27 -27.31 7.40
N LEU A 638 29.02 -27.17 6.10
CA LEU A 638 29.55 -28.11 5.09
C LEU A 638 31.08 -28.14 5.08
N GLN A 639 31.74 -26.99 5.18
CA GLN A 639 33.19 -26.89 5.19
C GLN A 639 33.86 -27.59 6.39
N LYS A 640 33.14 -27.77 7.51
CA LYS A 640 33.61 -28.48 8.71
C LYS A 640 33.51 -30.01 8.60
N LEU A 641 32.80 -30.50 7.59
CA LEU A 641 32.67 -31.95 7.35
C LEU A 641 33.91 -32.54 6.71
N PRO A 642 34.16 -33.87 6.90
CA PRO A 642 35.12 -34.58 6.09
C PRO A 642 34.79 -34.39 4.60
N ILE A 643 35.83 -34.28 3.75
CA ILE A 643 35.69 -33.95 2.32
C ILE A 643 34.73 -34.89 1.58
N ALA A 644 34.80 -36.18 1.84
CA ALA A 644 33.94 -37.19 1.19
C ALA A 644 32.44 -36.97 1.57
N GLU A 645 32.15 -36.63 2.82
CA GLU A 645 30.79 -36.37 3.30
C GLU A 645 30.26 -35.05 2.70
N ARG A 646 31.07 -33.99 2.71
CA ARG A 646 30.72 -32.70 2.09
C ARG A 646 30.43 -32.92 0.60
N LEU A 647 31.29 -33.58 -0.14
CA LEU A 647 31.13 -33.82 -1.57
C LEU A 647 29.86 -34.64 -1.86
N ALA A 648 29.54 -35.65 -1.04
CA ALA A 648 28.32 -36.43 -1.20
C ALA A 648 27.06 -35.57 -1.05
N LYS A 649 27.02 -34.63 -0.07
CA LYS A 649 25.91 -33.70 0.11
C LYS A 649 25.78 -32.69 -1.04
N GLU A 650 26.89 -32.14 -1.49
CA GLU A 650 26.90 -31.19 -2.63
C GLU A 650 26.53 -31.88 -3.95
N LYS A 651 26.93 -33.15 -4.16
CA LYS A 651 26.50 -33.97 -5.32
C LYS A 651 25.01 -34.25 -5.29
N ALA A 652 24.41 -34.54 -4.12
CA ALA A 652 22.99 -34.74 -3.99
C ALA A 652 22.18 -33.47 -4.39
N MET A 653 22.69 -32.28 -4.07
CA MET A 653 22.11 -31.01 -4.58
C MET A 653 22.26 -30.92 -6.10
N GLY A 654 23.43 -31.25 -6.66
CA GLY A 654 23.66 -31.29 -8.12
C GLY A 654 22.71 -32.25 -8.83
N ASP A 655 22.52 -33.45 -8.30
CA ASP A 655 21.58 -34.45 -8.84
C ASP A 655 20.14 -33.94 -8.79
N PHE A 656 19.77 -33.13 -7.77
CA PHE A 656 18.43 -32.56 -7.69
C PHE A 656 18.24 -31.42 -8.68
N TYR A 657 19.24 -30.53 -8.91
CA TYR A 657 19.23 -29.57 -10.02
C TYR A 657 19.02 -30.25 -11.36
N LYS A 658 19.82 -31.30 -11.64
CA LYS A 658 19.70 -32.12 -12.86
C LYS A 658 18.28 -32.65 -13.05
N TRP A 659 17.74 -33.27 -11.99
CA TRP A 659 16.40 -33.85 -11.99
C TRP A 659 15.31 -32.79 -12.28
N ILE A 660 15.35 -31.60 -11.64
CA ILE A 660 14.38 -30.52 -11.85
C ILE A 660 14.38 -30.07 -13.31
N ILE A 661 15.57 -29.84 -13.87
CA ILE A 661 15.70 -29.31 -15.22
C ILE A 661 15.24 -30.37 -16.25
N GLN A 662 15.58 -31.64 -16.03
CA GLN A 662 15.08 -32.74 -16.86
C GLN A 662 13.55 -32.85 -16.79
N LYS A 663 12.95 -32.75 -15.61
CA LYS A 663 11.49 -32.76 -15.44
C LYS A 663 10.80 -31.57 -16.09
N TYR A 664 11.41 -30.40 -16.05
CA TYR A 664 10.92 -29.25 -16.80
C TYR A 664 10.83 -29.57 -18.31
N PHE A 665 11.90 -30.05 -18.91
CA PHE A 665 11.91 -30.41 -20.33
C PHE A 665 10.99 -31.60 -20.69
N GLU A 666 10.84 -32.56 -19.80
CA GLU A 666 9.94 -33.69 -19.96
C GLU A 666 8.47 -33.29 -19.97
N ILE A 667 8.06 -32.37 -19.07
CA ILE A 667 6.66 -32.07 -18.79
C ILE A 667 6.16 -30.85 -19.57
N VAL A 668 7.00 -29.81 -19.68
CA VAL A 668 6.61 -28.57 -20.36
C VAL A 668 6.79 -28.69 -21.86
N PRO A 669 5.73 -28.53 -22.67
CA PRO A 669 5.86 -28.57 -24.13
C PRO A 669 6.85 -27.54 -24.66
N THR A 670 7.64 -27.90 -25.67
CA THR A 670 8.71 -27.04 -26.25
C THR A 670 8.21 -25.63 -26.59
N ALA A 671 6.99 -25.50 -27.12
CA ALA A 671 6.39 -24.21 -27.47
C ALA A 671 6.07 -23.31 -26.25
N GLN A 672 6.03 -23.90 -25.04
CA GLN A 672 5.76 -23.18 -23.78
C GLN A 672 7.03 -22.96 -22.95
N GLN A 673 8.18 -23.50 -23.36
CA GLN A 673 9.43 -23.39 -22.63
C GLN A 673 10.03 -21.99 -22.83
N TYR A 674 10.03 -21.15 -21.78
CA TYR A 674 10.69 -19.86 -21.82
C TYR A 674 12.13 -19.93 -21.30
N GLY A 675 12.35 -20.47 -20.10
CA GLY A 675 13.69 -20.52 -19.53
C GLY A 675 13.74 -20.87 -18.05
N ILE A 676 14.98 -21.03 -17.57
CA ILE A 676 15.31 -21.24 -16.16
C ILE A 676 16.37 -20.22 -15.75
N THR A 677 16.11 -19.47 -14.67
CA THR A 677 17.02 -18.47 -14.11
C THR A 677 17.54 -18.94 -12.76
N GLN A 678 18.85 -19.02 -12.62
CA GLN A 678 19.53 -19.18 -11.33
C GLN A 678 19.49 -17.85 -10.55
N TRP A 679 18.95 -17.86 -9.33
CA TRP A 679 18.80 -16.63 -8.55
C TRP A 679 20.11 -16.21 -7.88
N CYS A 680 20.79 -17.14 -7.22
CA CYS A 680 22.07 -16.89 -6.57
C CYS A 680 23.21 -17.49 -7.40
N ILE A 681 24.06 -16.65 -8.01
CA ILE A 681 25.21 -17.15 -8.78
C ILE A 681 26.25 -17.81 -7.87
N THR A 682 26.54 -17.24 -6.70
CA THR A 682 27.41 -17.79 -5.66
C THR A 682 26.61 -18.20 -4.43
N ASP A 683 27.25 -18.94 -3.54
CA ASP A 683 26.71 -19.17 -2.20
C ASP A 683 26.35 -17.85 -1.53
N SER A 684 25.40 -17.89 -0.61
CA SER A 684 24.99 -16.70 0.11
C SER A 684 26.00 -16.37 1.22
N PRO A 685 26.47 -15.11 1.31
CA PRO A 685 27.32 -14.67 2.43
C PRO A 685 26.64 -14.83 3.80
N ALA A 686 27.46 -15.01 4.84
CA ALA A 686 26.96 -15.20 6.21
C ALA A 686 26.20 -13.98 6.80
N ASP A 687 26.37 -12.80 6.22
CA ASP A 687 25.70 -11.54 6.56
C ASP A 687 24.59 -11.15 5.55
N SER A 688 24.30 -11.98 4.57
CA SER A 688 23.27 -11.73 3.56
C SER A 688 21.88 -11.62 4.18
N GLY A 689 21.04 -10.74 3.64
CA GLY A 689 19.61 -10.68 3.94
C GLY A 689 18.81 -11.81 3.30
N TRP A 690 19.37 -12.49 2.28
CA TRP A 690 18.73 -13.60 1.57
C TRP A 690 19.46 -14.91 1.82
N ARG A 691 18.77 -15.95 2.30
CA ARG A 691 19.28 -17.31 2.55
C ARG A 691 20.65 -17.34 3.23
N LYS A 692 20.77 -16.57 4.28
CA LYS A 692 21.96 -16.24 5.04
C LYS A 692 22.92 -17.42 5.24
N GLY A 693 24.07 -17.39 4.57
CA GLY A 693 25.13 -18.40 4.69
C GLY A 693 24.83 -19.75 4.04
N GLU A 694 23.71 -19.91 3.31
CA GLU A 694 23.34 -21.16 2.68
C GLU A 694 24.14 -21.45 1.39
N PRO A 695 24.33 -22.74 1.02
CA PRO A 695 25.09 -23.16 -0.15
C PRO A 695 24.31 -23.10 -1.47
N VAL A 696 23.62 -21.97 -1.73
CA VAL A 696 22.61 -21.80 -2.79
C VAL A 696 23.16 -21.55 -4.19
N GLY A 697 24.46 -21.27 -4.33
CA GLY A 697 25.08 -20.91 -5.60
C GLY A 697 25.54 -22.11 -6.44
N LEU A 698 25.76 -21.86 -7.73
CA LEU A 698 26.46 -22.76 -8.60
C LEU A 698 27.98 -22.63 -8.46
N TRP A 699 28.43 -21.52 -7.87
CA TRP A 699 29.82 -21.26 -7.49
C TRP A 699 29.93 -21.00 -6.00
N THR A 700 31.09 -21.25 -5.44
CA THR A 700 31.46 -20.79 -4.09
C THR A 700 31.62 -19.27 -4.07
N LEU A 701 31.78 -18.68 -2.88
CA LEU A 701 32.10 -17.26 -2.74
C LEU A 701 33.44 -16.86 -3.39
N ASP A 702 34.35 -17.82 -3.56
CA ASP A 702 35.64 -17.63 -4.23
C ASP A 702 35.57 -17.99 -5.73
N TYR A 703 34.39 -18.08 -6.29
CA TYR A 703 34.09 -18.35 -7.70
C TYR A 703 34.57 -19.73 -8.20
N GLN A 704 34.72 -20.72 -7.33
CA GLN A 704 34.98 -22.11 -7.72
C GLN A 704 33.64 -22.79 -8.06
N ARG A 705 33.61 -23.56 -9.16
CA ARG A 705 32.43 -24.35 -9.54
C ARG A 705 32.10 -25.39 -8.47
N LYS A 706 30.83 -25.64 -8.25
CA LYS A 706 30.31 -26.65 -7.32
C LYS A 706 29.67 -27.82 -8.08
N PRO A 707 29.40 -28.97 -7.44
CA PRO A 707 28.61 -30.03 -8.04
C PRO A 707 27.24 -29.59 -8.58
N ALA A 708 26.63 -28.53 -7.98
CA ALA A 708 25.41 -27.90 -8.49
C ALA A 708 25.57 -27.35 -9.91
N TYR A 709 26.78 -26.81 -10.27
CA TYR A 709 27.08 -26.36 -11.61
C TYR A 709 27.01 -27.55 -12.62
N ALA A 710 27.63 -28.68 -12.27
CA ALA A 710 27.59 -29.87 -13.08
C ALA A 710 26.14 -30.39 -13.25
N GLY A 711 25.38 -30.46 -12.15
CA GLY A 711 24.00 -30.90 -12.21
C GLY A 711 23.12 -29.99 -13.07
N PHE A 712 23.32 -28.67 -13.01
CA PHE A 712 22.61 -27.71 -13.86
C PHE A 712 22.96 -27.95 -15.36
N ALA A 713 24.24 -28.04 -15.67
CA ALA A 713 24.73 -28.28 -17.04
C ALA A 713 24.19 -29.60 -17.62
N GLU A 714 24.30 -30.70 -16.87
CA GLU A 714 23.81 -32.02 -17.29
C GLU A 714 22.27 -32.04 -17.42
N GLY A 715 21.55 -31.31 -16.57
CA GLY A 715 20.12 -31.16 -16.71
C GLY A 715 19.72 -30.54 -18.04
N LEU A 716 20.43 -29.50 -18.49
CA LEU A 716 20.21 -28.83 -19.77
C LEU A 716 20.49 -29.74 -20.97
N GLN A 717 21.44 -30.66 -20.86
CA GLN A 717 21.81 -31.56 -21.94
C GLN A 717 20.74 -32.63 -22.23
N GLY A 718 19.86 -32.91 -21.27
CA GLY A 718 18.72 -33.81 -21.43
C GLY A 718 19.08 -35.30 -21.57
N LYS A 719 20.39 -35.66 -21.43
CA LYS A 719 20.90 -37.02 -21.47
C LYS A 719 21.86 -37.25 -20.32
N ASP A 720 22.00 -38.52 -19.91
CA ASP A 720 23.08 -38.88 -19.00
C ASP A 720 24.42 -38.58 -19.68
N TYR A 721 25.18 -37.68 -19.06
CA TYR A 721 26.54 -37.41 -19.51
C TYR A 721 27.35 -38.70 -19.32
N GLN A 722 27.56 -39.43 -20.40
CA GLN A 722 28.50 -40.51 -20.38
C GLN A 722 29.91 -39.92 -20.56
N LYS A 723 30.70 -40.01 -19.49
CA LYS A 723 32.14 -39.76 -19.54
C LYS A 723 32.83 -40.65 -20.55
#